data_226045b17a538401cdadce00cc9eff29
#
_entry.id   226045b17a538401cdadce00cc9eff29
#
_cell.length_a   1.000
_cell.length_b   1.000
_cell.length_c   1.000
_cell.angle_alpha   90.00
_cell.angle_beta   90.00
_cell.angle_gamma   90.00
#
_symmetry.space_group_name_H-M   'P 1'
#
loop_
_entity.id
_entity.type
_entity.pdbx_description
1 polymer ?
#
loop_
_entity_poly.entity_id
_entity_poly.type
_entity_poly.pdbx_seq_one_letter_code
_entity_poly.pdbx_strand_id
1 'polypeptide(L)'
;MSFETAIHARAILLDTMSLEMCAESGSGHPTSAMSIGHLVAVLMYRTMRWLPDNPNNPTSDRLVLSEGHAVPAVYAAMADIGAIVDWNGEPVQLNRDHLKTLREDDSPLDGHPNPMEGVAFFDAATGSLGQGLSVAAGLGLAAHADNTGRKTYCIIGDGEAREGQITEALDFMMDHNLTNVLPIFNCNSYGQAGAVSEQQSPKKLAAKLEAFGFDVAVIDGHSPDEIKAAFDSFGAVGRTQPMAVVAKTVKGWGAPSMQGGNWHGKPATGKQLETVIAELRQTGLKLTSSMTTDPIAVLAPPESSTIEALVTEPMTLRQAAEKWDMTTALQSGTMATRRAYGIALRALGHTNQKVWTVDADVSNSTFSNAFGNDSELSDRFVECKIAEQNMYSVGAGLSAAGKIPFCSTFAKFITRGYDQIEMAINSGANIKIVGSHSGISLAADGPSQMSLPDIAWFRSFGTMKDHHGNPGCYVLQPADAWAAYGLTHAMADHVGCCYLRTFRPEVEMIYNQSTKFELGGMEVLTAGRDLVIVSAGYMIHECNKAIEELDRMGVDATLLDLYSLPFDEERLLDIVNENNGIVLVVEDNYGASMGSAVADACASSGDAFTVKQLHVQRIPKSARSPESILRMCGLHYTDITQSAASLLGVVAT
;
A
#
# COMPACT_ATOMS: atom_id res chain seq x y z
N MET A 1 -39.30 -20.42 -8.53
CA MET A 1 -38.35 -20.28 -9.65
C MET A 1 -37.18 -21.21 -9.36
N SER A 2 -36.56 -21.85 -10.38
CA SER A 2 -35.33 -22.63 -10.14
C SER A 2 -34.19 -21.70 -9.81
N PHE A 3 -33.14 -22.19 -9.12
CA PHE A 3 -31.95 -21.39 -8.82
C PHE A 3 -31.31 -20.83 -10.10
N GLU A 4 -31.13 -21.68 -11.10
CA GLU A 4 -30.57 -21.31 -12.41
C GLU A 4 -31.37 -20.16 -13.05
N THR A 5 -32.69 -20.28 -13.14
CA THR A 5 -33.57 -19.24 -13.71
C THR A 5 -33.48 -17.93 -12.94
N ALA A 6 -33.44 -17.97 -11.60
CA ALA A 6 -33.35 -16.81 -10.76
C ALA A 6 -32.02 -16.06 -10.96
N ILE A 7 -30.90 -16.79 -11.04
CA ILE A 7 -29.58 -16.19 -11.24
C ILE A 7 -29.43 -15.60 -12.65
N HIS A 8 -29.92 -16.28 -13.68
CA HIS A 8 -29.92 -15.71 -15.05
C HIS A 8 -30.72 -14.39 -15.11
N ALA A 9 -31.92 -14.36 -14.53
CA ALA A 9 -32.71 -13.11 -14.47
C ALA A 9 -31.96 -12.00 -13.73
N ARG A 10 -31.29 -12.34 -12.63
CA ARG A 10 -30.51 -11.39 -11.82
C ARG A 10 -29.30 -10.87 -12.61
N ALA A 11 -28.51 -11.74 -13.23
CA ALA A 11 -27.36 -11.35 -14.04
C ALA A 11 -27.75 -10.41 -15.18
N ILE A 12 -28.85 -10.70 -15.89
CA ILE A 12 -29.39 -9.80 -16.94
C ILE A 12 -29.78 -8.42 -16.37
N LEU A 13 -30.34 -8.37 -15.17
CA LEU A 13 -30.67 -7.10 -14.51
C LEU A 13 -29.37 -6.31 -14.19
N LEU A 14 -28.37 -6.94 -13.60
CA LEU A 14 -27.09 -6.32 -13.28
C LEU A 14 -26.37 -5.81 -14.53
N ASP A 15 -26.36 -6.62 -15.59
CA ASP A 15 -25.75 -6.26 -16.87
C ASP A 15 -26.48 -5.07 -17.53
N THR A 16 -27.83 -5.03 -17.42
CA THR A 16 -28.63 -3.89 -17.90
C THR A 16 -28.27 -2.61 -17.13
N MET A 17 -28.22 -2.67 -15.80
CA MET A 17 -27.85 -1.54 -14.96
C MET A 17 -26.41 -1.07 -15.22
N SER A 18 -25.48 -1.99 -15.46
CA SER A 18 -24.10 -1.70 -15.84
C SER A 18 -24.00 -0.97 -17.19
N LEU A 19 -24.80 -1.37 -18.17
CA LEU A 19 -24.89 -0.70 -19.47
C LEU A 19 -25.45 0.72 -19.33
N GLU A 20 -26.54 0.89 -18.58
CA GLU A 20 -27.20 2.18 -18.37
C GLU A 20 -26.27 3.17 -17.63
N MET A 21 -25.63 2.77 -16.52
CA MET A 21 -24.73 3.66 -15.78
C MET A 21 -23.51 4.08 -16.60
N CYS A 22 -22.92 3.17 -17.37
CA CYS A 22 -21.80 3.51 -18.26
C CYS A 22 -22.24 4.39 -19.44
N ALA A 23 -23.47 4.23 -19.93
CA ALA A 23 -24.01 5.05 -21.01
C ALA A 23 -24.27 6.49 -20.52
N GLU A 24 -24.83 6.66 -19.32
CA GLU A 24 -25.08 7.96 -18.72
C GLU A 24 -23.77 8.70 -18.42
N SER A 25 -22.81 8.02 -17.83
CA SER A 25 -21.46 8.55 -17.57
C SER A 25 -20.65 8.84 -18.86
N GLY A 26 -21.07 8.31 -20.03
CA GLY A 26 -20.31 8.42 -21.28
C GLY A 26 -18.97 7.67 -21.24
N SER A 27 -18.73 6.85 -20.23
CA SER A 27 -17.46 6.15 -19.99
C SER A 27 -17.68 4.90 -19.13
N GLY A 28 -16.64 4.03 -19.03
CA GLY A 28 -16.71 2.79 -18.24
C GLY A 28 -16.55 1.52 -19.10
N HIS A 29 -16.64 0.36 -18.44
CA HIS A 29 -16.32 -0.93 -19.06
C HIS A 29 -17.50 -1.92 -19.01
N PRO A 30 -18.64 -1.61 -19.65
CA PRO A 30 -19.85 -2.42 -19.51
C PRO A 30 -19.64 -3.86 -19.99
N THR A 31 -18.85 -4.11 -21.05
CA THR A 31 -18.60 -5.47 -21.55
C THR A 31 -17.79 -6.34 -20.61
N SER A 32 -16.90 -5.74 -19.80
CA SER A 32 -16.20 -6.44 -18.72
C SER A 32 -17.15 -6.77 -17.57
N ALA A 33 -18.00 -5.82 -17.18
CA ALA A 33 -19.05 -6.05 -16.18
C ALA A 33 -19.98 -7.21 -16.59
N MET A 34 -20.44 -7.23 -17.84
CA MET A 34 -21.29 -8.30 -18.39
C MET A 34 -20.59 -9.67 -18.39
N SER A 35 -19.25 -9.73 -18.46
CA SER A 35 -18.54 -11.01 -18.38
C SER A 35 -18.57 -11.63 -16.98
N ILE A 36 -18.75 -10.83 -15.93
CA ILE A 36 -18.79 -11.28 -14.52
C ILE A 36 -20.18 -11.21 -13.88
N GLY A 37 -21.20 -10.76 -14.59
CA GLY A 37 -22.54 -10.57 -14.05
C GLY A 37 -23.11 -11.79 -13.33
N HIS A 38 -22.90 -13.02 -13.87
CA HIS A 38 -23.32 -14.27 -13.23
C HIS A 38 -22.48 -14.61 -11.99
N LEU A 39 -21.15 -14.41 -12.06
CA LEU A 39 -20.24 -14.61 -10.92
C LEU A 39 -20.66 -13.71 -9.75
N VAL A 40 -20.88 -12.41 -10.02
CA VAL A 40 -21.34 -11.43 -9.03
C VAL A 40 -22.72 -11.79 -8.49
N ALA A 41 -23.66 -12.21 -9.36
CA ALA A 41 -25.00 -12.61 -8.93
C ALA A 41 -24.99 -13.83 -8.00
N VAL A 42 -24.22 -14.88 -8.29
CA VAL A 42 -24.11 -16.03 -7.38
C VAL A 42 -23.37 -15.62 -6.10
N LEU A 43 -22.28 -14.84 -6.23
CA LEU A 43 -21.42 -14.47 -5.12
C LEU A 43 -22.17 -13.61 -4.10
N MET A 44 -22.67 -12.43 -4.51
CA MET A 44 -23.21 -11.44 -3.59
C MET A 44 -24.60 -11.78 -3.05
N TYR A 45 -25.40 -12.60 -3.76
CA TYR A 45 -26.77 -12.92 -3.35
C TYR A 45 -26.90 -14.31 -2.71
N ARG A 46 -25.96 -15.24 -2.94
CA ARG A 46 -26.16 -16.66 -2.57
C ARG A 46 -24.97 -17.31 -1.87
N THR A 47 -23.81 -16.66 -1.84
CA THR A 47 -22.57 -17.27 -1.34
C THR A 47 -21.92 -16.46 -0.22
N MET A 48 -21.63 -15.18 -0.46
CA MET A 48 -21.03 -14.30 0.53
C MET A 48 -21.99 -14.03 1.71
N ARG A 49 -21.44 -14.09 2.91
CA ARG A 49 -22.11 -13.68 4.14
C ARG A 49 -21.69 -12.24 4.44
N TRP A 50 -22.58 -11.30 4.26
CA TRP A 50 -22.30 -9.89 4.47
C TRP A 50 -23.56 -9.10 4.83
N LEU A 51 -23.39 -7.88 5.37
CA LEU A 51 -24.47 -6.99 5.76
C LEU A 51 -24.55 -5.82 4.80
N PRO A 52 -25.62 -5.65 4.01
CA PRO A 52 -25.77 -4.51 3.12
C PRO A 52 -25.88 -3.16 3.85
N ASP A 53 -26.40 -3.15 5.06
CA ASP A 53 -26.52 -1.98 5.93
C ASP A 53 -25.24 -1.69 6.74
N ASN A 54 -24.30 -2.64 6.78
CA ASN A 54 -22.99 -2.49 7.40
C ASN A 54 -21.94 -3.29 6.60
N PRO A 55 -21.59 -2.85 5.36
CA PRO A 55 -20.72 -3.62 4.48
C PRO A 55 -19.33 -3.90 5.06
N ASN A 56 -18.83 -3.01 5.92
CA ASN A 56 -17.51 -3.13 6.55
C ASN A 56 -17.53 -3.94 7.86
N ASN A 57 -18.61 -4.68 8.15
CA ASN A 57 -18.67 -5.53 9.35
C ASN A 57 -17.48 -6.50 9.42
N PRO A 58 -16.77 -6.62 10.55
CA PRO A 58 -15.53 -7.42 10.67
C PRO A 58 -15.64 -8.90 10.32
N THR A 59 -16.83 -9.50 10.46
CA THR A 59 -17.07 -10.91 10.13
C THR A 59 -17.68 -11.14 8.75
N SER A 60 -18.01 -10.08 8.03
CA SER A 60 -18.47 -10.19 6.65
C SER A 60 -17.38 -10.78 5.75
N ASP A 61 -17.76 -11.70 4.86
CA ASP A 61 -16.90 -12.15 3.77
C ASP A 61 -16.54 -10.96 2.87
N ARG A 62 -15.39 -11.00 2.22
CA ARG A 62 -14.85 -9.88 1.41
C ARG A 62 -14.82 -10.23 -0.06
N LEU A 63 -15.06 -9.21 -0.89
CA LEU A 63 -14.85 -9.27 -2.34
C LEU A 63 -13.81 -8.24 -2.75
N VAL A 64 -12.67 -8.71 -3.22
CA VAL A 64 -11.66 -7.87 -3.88
C VAL A 64 -11.84 -7.99 -5.39
N LEU A 65 -12.24 -6.91 -6.03
CA LEU A 65 -12.34 -6.85 -7.49
C LEU A 65 -10.99 -6.38 -8.05
N SER A 66 -10.08 -7.31 -8.35
CA SER A 66 -8.73 -7.03 -8.84
C SER A 66 -8.77 -6.39 -10.24
N GLU A 67 -9.63 -6.90 -11.14
CA GLU A 67 -9.97 -6.24 -12.41
C GLU A 67 -10.92 -5.06 -12.18
N GLY A 68 -10.44 -4.03 -11.49
CA GLY A 68 -11.25 -2.92 -10.97
C GLY A 68 -12.16 -2.23 -11.98
N HIS A 69 -11.81 -2.26 -13.26
CA HIS A 69 -12.61 -1.70 -14.34
C HIS A 69 -13.98 -2.39 -14.55
N ALA A 70 -14.18 -3.60 -14.01
CA ALA A 70 -15.47 -4.29 -14.05
C ALA A 70 -16.43 -3.89 -12.91
N VAL A 71 -16.09 -2.84 -12.13
CA VAL A 71 -16.86 -2.34 -10.98
C VAL A 71 -18.33 -2.06 -11.25
N PRO A 72 -18.80 -1.70 -12.47
CA PRO A 72 -20.23 -1.51 -12.73
C PRO A 72 -21.09 -2.72 -12.34
N ALA A 73 -20.59 -3.96 -12.47
CA ALA A 73 -21.33 -5.15 -12.05
C ALA A 73 -21.56 -5.20 -10.54
N VAL A 74 -20.56 -4.76 -9.75
CA VAL A 74 -20.64 -4.73 -8.27
C VAL A 74 -21.54 -3.58 -7.81
N TYR A 75 -21.42 -2.38 -8.39
CA TYR A 75 -22.32 -1.27 -8.08
C TYR A 75 -23.78 -1.60 -8.43
N ALA A 76 -24.02 -2.26 -9.57
CA ALA A 76 -25.35 -2.73 -9.94
C ALA A 76 -25.93 -3.69 -8.89
N ALA A 77 -25.12 -4.63 -8.39
CA ALA A 77 -25.54 -5.57 -7.34
C ALA A 77 -25.79 -4.84 -6.01
N MET A 78 -24.94 -3.91 -5.61
CA MET A 78 -25.12 -3.10 -4.41
C MET A 78 -26.40 -2.27 -4.46
N ALA A 79 -26.69 -1.64 -5.59
CA ALA A 79 -27.89 -0.84 -5.78
C ALA A 79 -29.18 -1.69 -5.82
N ASP A 80 -29.15 -2.89 -6.42
CA ASP A 80 -30.28 -3.80 -6.43
C ASP A 80 -30.56 -4.39 -5.03
N ILE A 81 -29.51 -4.66 -4.24
CA ILE A 81 -29.60 -5.13 -2.86
C ILE A 81 -30.01 -4.01 -1.91
N GLY A 82 -29.69 -2.75 -2.25
CA GLY A 82 -29.90 -1.58 -1.38
C GLY A 82 -28.80 -1.45 -0.31
N ALA A 83 -27.55 -1.67 -0.68
CA ALA A 83 -26.43 -1.50 0.23
C ALA A 83 -26.24 -0.03 0.64
N ILE A 84 -25.76 0.19 1.87
CA ILE A 84 -25.45 1.54 2.38
C ILE A 84 -24.05 1.96 1.90
N VAL A 85 -23.96 3.22 1.46
CA VAL A 85 -22.72 3.92 1.19
C VAL A 85 -22.70 5.23 1.97
N ASP A 86 -21.52 5.77 2.20
CA ASP A 86 -21.35 7.12 2.69
C ASP A 86 -21.44 8.09 1.50
N TRP A 87 -22.38 9.01 1.53
CA TRP A 87 -22.54 10.05 0.50
C TRP A 87 -22.31 11.42 1.14
N ASN A 88 -21.10 11.92 1.06
CA ASN A 88 -20.68 13.19 1.67
C ASN A 88 -20.93 13.24 3.19
N GLY A 89 -20.64 12.16 3.90
CA GLY A 89 -20.80 12.06 5.36
C GLY A 89 -22.18 11.56 5.81
N GLU A 90 -23.09 11.25 4.88
CA GLU A 90 -24.44 10.76 5.19
C GLU A 90 -24.62 9.32 4.68
N PRO A 91 -25.19 8.40 5.48
CA PRO A 91 -25.46 7.04 5.04
C PRO A 91 -26.65 7.02 4.06
N VAL A 92 -26.39 6.61 2.83
CA VAL A 92 -27.39 6.53 1.76
C VAL A 92 -27.56 5.09 1.29
N GLN A 93 -28.82 4.64 1.21
CA GLN A 93 -29.14 3.35 0.59
C GLN A 93 -29.10 3.48 -0.93
N LEU A 94 -28.17 2.78 -1.58
CA LEU A 94 -28.05 2.78 -3.03
C LEU A 94 -29.30 2.21 -3.70
N ASN A 95 -29.63 2.77 -4.85
CA ASN A 95 -30.67 2.30 -5.76
C ASN A 95 -30.27 2.57 -7.21
N ARG A 96 -31.08 2.12 -8.16
CA ARG A 96 -30.80 2.25 -9.60
C ARG A 96 -30.61 3.69 -10.09
N ASP A 97 -31.31 4.66 -9.48
CA ASP A 97 -31.18 6.06 -9.90
C ASP A 97 -29.84 6.65 -9.49
N HIS A 98 -29.30 6.25 -8.35
CA HIS A 98 -27.95 6.64 -7.91
C HIS A 98 -26.85 6.16 -8.87
N LEU A 99 -27.03 5.05 -9.58
CA LEU A 99 -26.04 4.54 -10.53
C LEU A 99 -25.77 5.50 -11.71
N LYS A 100 -26.70 6.41 -12.00
CA LYS A 100 -26.55 7.43 -13.05
C LYS A 100 -25.49 8.47 -12.74
N THR A 101 -25.11 8.60 -11.47
CA THR A 101 -24.08 9.55 -11.01
C THR A 101 -22.65 8.96 -11.06
N LEU A 102 -22.45 7.81 -11.72
CA LEU A 102 -21.13 7.22 -11.87
C LEU A 102 -20.13 8.26 -12.38
N ARG A 103 -19.05 8.54 -11.61
CA ARG A 103 -18.00 9.52 -11.92
C ARG A 103 -18.42 10.99 -11.88
N GLU A 104 -19.54 11.34 -11.27
CA GLU A 104 -19.83 12.73 -10.94
C GLU A 104 -19.02 13.15 -9.71
N ASP A 105 -18.64 14.42 -9.63
CA ASP A 105 -17.71 14.96 -8.64
C ASP A 105 -18.20 14.79 -7.17
N ASP A 106 -19.51 14.72 -6.96
CA ASP A 106 -20.16 14.57 -5.66
C ASP A 106 -20.70 13.16 -5.40
N SER A 107 -20.39 12.21 -6.29
CA SER A 107 -20.84 10.83 -6.20
C SER A 107 -19.77 9.92 -5.57
N PRO A 108 -20.12 9.00 -4.65
CA PRO A 108 -19.20 7.99 -4.14
C PRO A 108 -18.89 6.88 -5.16
N LEU A 109 -19.56 6.87 -6.33
CA LEU A 109 -19.43 5.85 -7.35
C LEU A 109 -18.27 6.21 -8.30
N ASP A 110 -17.05 5.87 -7.91
CA ASP A 110 -15.85 6.09 -8.70
C ASP A 110 -15.75 5.09 -9.88
N GLY A 111 -14.86 5.36 -10.83
CA GLY A 111 -14.64 4.53 -12.02
C GLY A 111 -14.01 3.17 -11.75
N HIS A 112 -13.43 2.98 -10.57
CA HIS A 112 -12.83 1.76 -10.04
C HIS A 112 -13.14 1.63 -8.54
N PRO A 113 -12.99 0.45 -7.93
CA PRO A 113 -13.13 0.33 -6.48
C PRO A 113 -12.22 1.30 -5.73
N ASN A 114 -12.81 2.08 -4.83
CA ASN A 114 -12.09 2.95 -3.92
C ASN A 114 -12.84 3.04 -2.58
N PRO A 115 -12.29 2.53 -1.46
CA PRO A 115 -12.95 2.57 -0.16
C PRO A 115 -13.07 3.99 0.39
N MET A 116 -12.20 4.90 -0.04
CA MET A 116 -12.11 6.25 0.52
C MET A 116 -13.12 7.23 -0.07
N GLU A 117 -13.76 6.85 -1.18
CA GLU A 117 -14.84 7.65 -1.81
C GLU A 117 -16.24 7.37 -1.22
N GLY A 118 -16.31 6.66 -0.08
CA GLY A 118 -17.57 6.40 0.62
C GLY A 118 -18.18 5.01 0.39
N VAL A 119 -17.55 4.15 -0.41
CA VAL A 119 -18.02 2.77 -0.66
C VAL A 119 -17.27 1.78 0.24
N ALA A 120 -17.64 1.72 1.51
CA ALA A 120 -17.02 0.88 2.54
C ALA A 120 -17.12 -0.64 2.28
N PHE A 121 -17.80 -1.06 1.23
CA PHE A 121 -17.82 -2.44 0.74
C PHE A 121 -16.45 -2.88 0.20
N PHE A 122 -15.67 -1.95 -0.33
CA PHE A 122 -14.33 -2.23 -0.84
C PHE A 122 -13.28 -2.09 0.27
N ASP A 123 -12.31 -2.98 0.28
CA ASP A 123 -11.19 -2.98 1.22
C ASP A 123 -9.92 -2.30 0.68
N ALA A 124 -9.86 -2.10 -0.64
CA ALA A 124 -8.74 -1.42 -1.30
C ALA A 124 -9.16 -0.78 -2.61
N ALA A 125 -8.47 0.28 -2.98
CA ALA A 125 -8.49 0.82 -4.33
C ALA A 125 -7.81 -0.17 -5.28
N THR A 126 -8.46 -0.43 -6.43
CA THR A 126 -7.95 -1.31 -7.48
C THR A 126 -8.10 -0.64 -8.83
N GLY A 127 -7.43 -1.18 -9.86
CA GLY A 127 -7.45 -0.61 -11.22
C GLY A 127 -6.07 -0.62 -11.84
N SER A 128 -5.01 -0.41 -11.04
CA SER A 128 -3.66 -0.84 -11.39
C SER A 128 -3.60 -2.36 -11.20
N LEU A 129 -3.56 -3.09 -12.33
CA LEU A 129 -3.83 -4.52 -12.36
C LEU A 129 -2.76 -5.37 -11.65
N GLY A 130 -3.16 -6.54 -11.15
CA GLY A 130 -2.27 -7.53 -10.53
C GLY A 130 -2.14 -7.43 -9.01
N GLN A 131 -2.75 -6.44 -8.36
CA GLN A 131 -2.54 -6.17 -6.94
C GLN A 131 -3.61 -6.79 -6.02
N GLY A 132 -4.85 -6.91 -6.52
CA GLY A 132 -5.99 -7.31 -5.70
C GLY A 132 -5.83 -8.69 -5.05
N LEU A 133 -5.15 -9.65 -5.69
CA LEU A 133 -4.95 -10.97 -5.10
C LEU A 133 -4.05 -10.92 -3.85
N SER A 134 -3.01 -10.09 -3.87
CA SER A 134 -2.14 -9.87 -2.71
C SER A 134 -2.89 -9.18 -1.56
N VAL A 135 -3.76 -8.20 -1.86
CA VAL A 135 -4.65 -7.58 -0.87
C VAL A 135 -5.58 -8.64 -0.27
N ALA A 136 -6.20 -9.47 -1.11
CA ALA A 136 -7.05 -10.58 -0.66
C ALA A 136 -6.30 -11.57 0.23
N ALA A 137 -5.03 -11.85 -0.07
CA ALA A 137 -4.17 -12.70 0.76
C ALA A 137 -3.91 -12.08 2.15
N GLY A 138 -3.65 -10.75 2.21
CA GLY A 138 -3.51 -10.02 3.48
C GLY A 138 -4.79 -10.06 4.34
N LEU A 139 -5.96 -9.87 3.71
CA LEU A 139 -7.27 -10.03 4.37
C LEU A 139 -7.48 -11.45 4.89
N GLY A 140 -7.07 -12.46 4.10
CA GLY A 140 -7.14 -13.87 4.47
C GLY A 140 -6.26 -14.23 5.67
N LEU A 141 -5.03 -13.71 5.72
CA LEU A 141 -4.13 -13.87 6.88
C LEU A 141 -4.73 -13.28 8.15
N ALA A 142 -5.23 -12.04 8.07
CA ALA A 142 -5.87 -11.40 9.21
C ALA A 142 -7.09 -12.20 9.69
N ALA A 143 -7.90 -12.73 8.79
CA ALA A 143 -9.07 -13.55 9.14
C ALA A 143 -8.68 -14.86 9.83
N HIS A 144 -7.56 -15.48 9.45
CA HIS A 144 -7.01 -16.67 10.14
C HIS A 144 -6.58 -16.32 11.56
N ALA A 145 -5.79 -15.25 11.72
CA ALA A 145 -5.28 -14.85 13.03
C ALA A 145 -6.40 -14.43 14.00
N ASP A 146 -7.42 -13.73 13.48
CA ASP A 146 -8.57 -13.28 14.28
C ASP A 146 -9.63 -14.39 14.48
N ASN A 147 -9.44 -15.56 13.85
CA ASN A 147 -10.36 -16.70 13.89
C ASN A 147 -11.81 -16.33 13.57
N THR A 148 -12.01 -15.42 12.63
CA THR A 148 -13.35 -14.92 12.26
C THR A 148 -14.15 -15.88 11.39
N GLY A 149 -13.50 -16.84 10.75
CA GLY A 149 -14.09 -17.71 9.72
C GLY A 149 -14.52 -16.97 8.45
N ARG A 150 -14.07 -15.73 8.29
CA ARG A 150 -14.30 -14.88 7.11
C ARG A 150 -13.60 -15.44 5.88
N LYS A 151 -14.26 -15.39 4.75
CA LYS A 151 -13.72 -15.75 3.44
C LYS A 151 -13.47 -14.52 2.61
N THR A 152 -12.48 -14.60 1.74
CA THR A 152 -12.15 -13.54 0.79
C THR A 152 -12.20 -14.10 -0.63
N TYR A 153 -12.95 -13.45 -1.50
CA TYR A 153 -13.08 -13.77 -2.91
C TYR A 153 -12.35 -12.69 -3.71
N CYS A 154 -11.57 -13.09 -4.72
CA CYS A 154 -10.84 -12.16 -5.57
C CYS A 154 -11.12 -12.44 -7.04
N ILE A 155 -11.77 -11.51 -7.76
CA ILE A 155 -12.02 -11.64 -9.19
C ILE A 155 -10.87 -10.97 -9.96
N ILE A 156 -10.25 -11.75 -10.86
CA ILE A 156 -9.02 -11.41 -11.58
C ILE A 156 -9.25 -11.59 -13.08
N GLY A 157 -8.90 -10.60 -13.90
CA GLY A 157 -8.97 -10.74 -15.36
C GLY A 157 -7.90 -11.69 -15.92
N ASP A 158 -8.19 -12.35 -17.04
CA ASP A 158 -7.24 -13.22 -17.72
C ASP A 158 -6.02 -12.45 -18.27
N GLY A 159 -6.22 -11.24 -18.78
CA GLY A 159 -5.14 -10.32 -19.16
C GLY A 159 -4.29 -9.93 -17.96
N GLU A 160 -4.92 -9.62 -16.85
CA GLU A 160 -4.30 -9.29 -15.57
C GLU A 160 -3.46 -10.44 -14.99
N ALA A 161 -3.88 -11.68 -15.20
CA ALA A 161 -3.13 -12.87 -14.77
C ALA A 161 -1.70 -12.97 -15.37
N ARG A 162 -1.32 -12.04 -16.26
CA ARG A 162 0.03 -11.87 -16.79
C ARG A 162 0.96 -11.09 -15.86
N GLU A 163 0.43 -10.29 -14.95
CA GLU A 163 1.21 -9.51 -13.99
C GLU A 163 2.07 -10.43 -13.11
N GLY A 164 3.33 -10.04 -12.91
CA GLY A 164 4.27 -10.83 -12.11
C GLY A 164 3.81 -11.00 -10.67
N GLN A 165 3.17 -9.97 -10.10
CA GLN A 165 2.66 -9.99 -8.74
C GLN A 165 1.56 -11.04 -8.53
N ILE A 166 0.77 -11.39 -9.54
CA ILE A 166 -0.18 -12.52 -9.44
C ILE A 166 0.56 -13.83 -9.12
N THR A 167 1.72 -14.06 -9.76
CA THR A 167 2.57 -15.22 -9.47
C THR A 167 3.12 -15.17 -8.04
N GLU A 168 3.62 -14.00 -7.60
CA GLU A 168 4.09 -13.78 -6.22
C GLU A 168 2.98 -14.09 -5.20
N ALA A 169 1.75 -13.63 -5.47
CA ALA A 169 0.60 -13.85 -4.60
C ALA A 169 0.17 -15.33 -4.54
N LEU A 170 0.22 -16.05 -5.67
CA LEU A 170 -0.13 -17.47 -5.73
C LEU A 170 0.88 -18.31 -4.93
N ASP A 171 2.19 -18.07 -5.08
CA ASP A 171 3.22 -18.73 -4.26
C ASP A 171 2.99 -18.43 -2.77
N PHE A 172 2.77 -17.16 -2.42
CA PHE A 172 2.50 -16.72 -1.06
C PHE A 172 1.26 -17.41 -0.44
N MET A 173 0.18 -17.56 -1.20
CA MET A 173 -1.03 -18.25 -0.74
C MET A 173 -0.76 -19.72 -0.43
N MET A 174 0.11 -20.37 -1.19
CA MET A 174 0.54 -21.76 -0.94
C MET A 174 1.44 -21.85 0.29
N ASP A 175 2.44 -20.96 0.41
CA ASP A 175 3.37 -20.91 1.54
C ASP A 175 2.65 -20.73 2.88
N HIS A 176 1.60 -19.90 2.89
CA HIS A 176 0.78 -19.60 4.08
C HIS A 176 -0.50 -20.43 4.19
N ASN A 177 -0.70 -21.39 3.28
CA ASN A 177 -1.88 -22.27 3.23
C ASN A 177 -3.22 -21.52 3.37
N LEU A 178 -3.42 -20.47 2.55
CA LEU A 178 -4.60 -19.60 2.63
C LEU A 178 -5.83 -20.28 2.01
N THR A 179 -6.42 -21.22 2.74
CA THR A 179 -7.62 -21.97 2.33
C THR A 179 -8.92 -21.14 2.42
N ASN A 180 -8.86 -19.93 2.95
CA ASN A 180 -9.98 -19.00 3.09
C ASN A 180 -9.98 -17.87 2.04
N VAL A 181 -9.06 -17.91 1.06
CA VAL A 181 -9.00 -16.97 -0.07
C VAL A 181 -9.26 -17.72 -1.36
N LEU A 182 -10.18 -17.22 -2.20
CA LEU A 182 -10.54 -17.82 -3.50
C LEU A 182 -10.21 -16.87 -4.65
N PRO A 183 -9.12 -17.08 -5.40
CA PRO A 183 -8.91 -16.43 -6.68
C PRO A 183 -9.87 -17.00 -7.74
N ILE A 184 -10.55 -16.11 -8.45
CA ILE A 184 -11.52 -16.41 -9.51
C ILE A 184 -11.03 -15.71 -10.78
N PHE A 185 -10.52 -16.46 -11.74
CA PHE A 185 -10.02 -15.94 -13.00
C PHE A 185 -11.16 -15.81 -14.02
N ASN A 186 -11.50 -14.56 -14.36
CA ASN A 186 -12.48 -14.20 -15.38
C ASN A 186 -11.83 -14.33 -16.77
N CYS A 187 -12.02 -15.47 -17.43
CA CYS A 187 -11.36 -15.80 -18.69
C CYS A 187 -12.27 -15.47 -19.88
N ASN A 188 -12.37 -14.19 -20.23
CA ASN A 188 -13.16 -13.69 -21.34
C ASN A 188 -12.38 -13.56 -22.67
N SER A 189 -11.09 -13.89 -22.65
CA SER A 189 -10.16 -13.90 -23.79
C SER A 189 -9.78 -12.53 -24.37
N TYR A 190 -10.12 -11.43 -23.71
CA TYR A 190 -9.84 -10.08 -24.21
C TYR A 190 -9.18 -9.17 -23.15
N GLY A 191 -8.03 -8.59 -23.52
CA GLY A 191 -7.44 -7.44 -22.83
C GLY A 191 -7.94 -6.11 -23.42
N GLN A 192 -7.24 -5.02 -23.11
CA GLN A 192 -7.59 -3.68 -23.59
C GLN A 192 -7.36 -3.50 -25.10
N ALA A 193 -6.23 -3.93 -25.61
CA ALA A 193 -5.82 -3.72 -26.99
C ALA A 193 -6.28 -4.83 -27.96
N GLY A 194 -6.72 -5.98 -27.45
CA GLY A 194 -7.10 -7.13 -28.27
C GLY A 194 -7.21 -8.42 -27.47
N ALA A 195 -7.15 -9.55 -28.16
CA ALA A 195 -7.18 -10.86 -27.52
C ALA A 195 -5.97 -11.08 -26.60
N VAL A 196 -6.18 -11.78 -25.48
CA VAL A 196 -5.09 -12.18 -24.59
C VAL A 196 -4.20 -13.22 -25.27
N SER A 197 -2.99 -13.41 -24.77
CA SER A 197 -2.08 -14.44 -25.25
C SER A 197 -2.60 -15.85 -24.92
N GLU A 198 -2.24 -16.83 -25.73
CA GLU A 198 -2.54 -18.25 -25.47
C GLU A 198 -2.06 -18.70 -24.08
N GLN A 199 -1.06 -18.02 -23.51
CA GLN A 199 -0.56 -18.27 -22.15
C GLN A 199 -1.56 -17.92 -21.05
N GLN A 200 -2.58 -17.12 -21.35
CA GLN A 200 -3.72 -16.77 -20.50
C GLN A 200 -5.00 -17.51 -20.86
N SER A 201 -4.96 -18.47 -21.80
CA SER A 201 -6.14 -19.31 -22.09
C SER A 201 -6.57 -20.09 -20.84
N PRO A 202 -7.88 -20.37 -20.68
CA PRO A 202 -8.39 -21.11 -19.50
C PRO A 202 -7.62 -22.40 -19.22
N LYS A 203 -7.28 -23.14 -20.28
CA LYS A 203 -6.50 -24.38 -20.19
C LYS A 203 -5.10 -24.17 -19.64
N LYS A 204 -4.40 -23.11 -20.09
CA LYS A 204 -3.05 -22.80 -19.64
C LYS A 204 -3.04 -22.24 -18.22
N LEU A 205 -4.02 -21.41 -17.87
CA LEU A 205 -4.17 -20.90 -16.52
C LEU A 205 -4.44 -22.04 -15.53
N ALA A 206 -5.38 -22.92 -15.83
CA ALA A 206 -5.66 -24.08 -14.98
C ALA A 206 -4.39 -24.92 -14.74
N ALA A 207 -3.65 -25.25 -15.80
CA ALA A 207 -2.41 -26.02 -15.67
C ALA A 207 -1.32 -25.31 -14.84
N LYS A 208 -1.24 -23.98 -14.92
CA LYS A 208 -0.31 -23.20 -14.08
C LYS A 208 -0.75 -23.24 -12.61
N LEU A 209 -2.04 -23.06 -12.32
CA LEU A 209 -2.58 -23.10 -10.96
C LEU A 209 -2.42 -24.47 -10.32
N GLU A 210 -2.66 -25.56 -11.09
CA GLU A 210 -2.37 -26.93 -10.65
C GLU A 210 -0.87 -27.14 -10.34
N ALA A 211 0.01 -26.53 -11.15
CA ALA A 211 1.46 -26.60 -10.92
C ALA A 211 1.91 -25.82 -9.67
N PHE A 212 1.22 -24.75 -9.29
CA PHE A 212 1.41 -24.08 -7.99
C PHE A 212 0.90 -24.94 -6.81
N GLY A 213 0.03 -25.91 -7.05
CA GLY A 213 -0.51 -26.79 -6.02
C GLY A 213 -1.96 -26.46 -5.62
N PHE A 214 -2.66 -25.61 -6.35
CA PHE A 214 -4.08 -25.33 -6.10
C PHE A 214 -4.99 -26.49 -6.51
N ASP A 215 -6.10 -26.66 -5.77
CA ASP A 215 -7.27 -27.39 -6.23
C ASP A 215 -8.02 -26.50 -7.23
N VAL A 216 -8.12 -26.92 -8.51
CA VAL A 216 -8.60 -26.04 -9.59
C VAL A 216 -9.93 -26.48 -10.13
N ALA A 217 -10.93 -25.59 -10.07
CA ALA A 217 -12.22 -25.75 -10.75
C ALA A 217 -12.26 -24.95 -12.05
N VAL A 218 -12.42 -25.63 -13.17
CA VAL A 218 -12.65 -24.98 -14.48
C VAL A 218 -14.14 -25.05 -14.79
N ILE A 219 -14.79 -23.88 -14.88
CA ILE A 219 -16.25 -23.77 -15.01
C ILE A 219 -16.68 -22.95 -16.23
N ASP A 220 -17.92 -23.11 -16.66
CA ASP A 220 -18.61 -22.10 -17.44
C ASP A 220 -19.05 -20.96 -16.50
N GLY A 221 -18.45 -19.77 -16.67
CA GLY A 221 -18.73 -18.59 -15.84
C GLY A 221 -20.11 -17.97 -16.07
N HIS A 222 -20.91 -18.53 -16.98
CA HIS A 222 -22.31 -18.16 -17.20
C HIS A 222 -23.30 -19.27 -16.83
N SER A 223 -22.81 -20.41 -16.28
CA SER A 223 -23.64 -21.49 -15.75
C SER A 223 -23.84 -21.29 -14.23
N PRO A 224 -25.04 -20.88 -13.77
CA PRO A 224 -25.31 -20.67 -12.33
C PRO A 224 -25.00 -21.90 -11.47
N ASP A 225 -25.30 -23.12 -11.99
CA ASP A 225 -25.08 -24.34 -11.24
C ASP A 225 -23.59 -24.71 -11.12
N GLU A 226 -22.77 -24.49 -12.17
CA GLU A 226 -21.33 -24.73 -12.11
C GLU A 226 -20.65 -23.72 -11.18
N ILE A 227 -21.04 -22.43 -11.23
CA ILE A 227 -20.53 -21.39 -10.34
C ILE A 227 -20.86 -21.77 -8.88
N LYS A 228 -22.13 -22.12 -8.61
CA LYS A 228 -22.56 -22.52 -7.27
C LYS A 228 -21.78 -23.73 -6.76
N ALA A 229 -21.62 -24.77 -7.58
CA ALA A 229 -20.89 -25.98 -7.20
C ALA A 229 -19.43 -25.68 -6.85
N ALA A 230 -18.76 -24.80 -7.60
CA ALA A 230 -17.39 -24.37 -7.30
C ALA A 230 -17.32 -23.59 -5.98
N PHE A 231 -18.23 -22.65 -5.74
CA PHE A 231 -18.25 -21.85 -4.51
C PHE A 231 -18.65 -22.67 -3.28
N ASP A 232 -19.57 -23.62 -3.42
CA ASP A 232 -19.92 -24.58 -2.36
C ASP A 232 -18.71 -25.47 -2.02
N SER A 233 -17.95 -25.92 -3.02
CA SER A 233 -16.72 -26.69 -2.83
C SER A 233 -15.67 -25.88 -2.06
N PHE A 234 -15.46 -24.60 -2.40
CA PHE A 234 -14.61 -23.70 -1.63
C PHE A 234 -15.13 -23.52 -0.19
N GLY A 235 -16.44 -23.46 -0.03
CA GLY A 235 -17.12 -23.34 1.26
C GLY A 235 -17.05 -24.55 2.17
N ALA A 236 -16.59 -25.70 1.66
CA ALA A 236 -16.60 -26.95 2.41
C ALA A 236 -15.73 -26.90 3.68
N VAL A 237 -16.25 -27.46 4.77
CA VAL A 237 -15.54 -27.53 6.06
C VAL A 237 -14.36 -28.52 5.94
N GLY A 238 -13.21 -28.13 6.52
CA GLY A 238 -12.03 -29.01 6.59
C GLY A 238 -11.17 -29.00 5.32
N ARG A 239 -11.31 -27.99 4.46
CA ARG A 239 -10.40 -27.78 3.32
C ARG A 239 -8.96 -27.59 3.82
N THR A 240 -8.05 -28.37 3.27
CA THR A 240 -6.61 -28.36 3.66
C THR A 240 -5.71 -27.83 2.57
N GLN A 241 -6.25 -27.53 1.39
CA GLN A 241 -5.53 -27.06 0.20
C GLN A 241 -6.19 -25.81 -0.36
N PRO A 242 -5.44 -24.76 -0.71
CA PRO A 242 -5.98 -23.60 -1.41
C PRO A 242 -6.68 -23.99 -2.72
N MET A 243 -7.73 -23.27 -3.06
CA MET A 243 -8.52 -23.51 -4.26
C MET A 243 -8.49 -22.31 -5.20
N ALA A 244 -8.60 -22.54 -6.51
CA ALA A 244 -8.76 -21.51 -7.52
C ALA A 244 -9.88 -21.87 -8.50
N VAL A 245 -10.55 -20.86 -9.03
CA VAL A 245 -11.58 -21.01 -10.09
C VAL A 245 -11.10 -20.38 -11.38
N VAL A 246 -11.20 -21.12 -12.48
CA VAL A 246 -11.00 -20.62 -13.86
C VAL A 246 -12.36 -20.60 -14.55
N ALA A 247 -12.99 -19.43 -14.57
CA ALA A 247 -14.31 -19.21 -15.14
C ALA A 247 -14.19 -18.81 -16.62
N LYS A 248 -14.65 -19.67 -17.52
CA LYS A 248 -14.77 -19.33 -18.94
C LYS A 248 -15.96 -18.42 -19.13
N THR A 249 -15.71 -17.19 -19.56
CA THR A 249 -16.71 -16.16 -19.72
C THR A 249 -16.69 -15.57 -21.13
N VAL A 250 -17.65 -14.73 -21.42
CA VAL A 250 -17.77 -14.05 -22.71
C VAL A 250 -17.85 -12.55 -22.47
N LYS A 251 -16.89 -11.78 -23.01
CA LYS A 251 -16.93 -10.31 -22.96
C LYS A 251 -18.17 -9.79 -23.71
N GLY A 252 -19.02 -8.99 -23.04
CA GLY A 252 -20.30 -8.56 -23.60
C GLY A 252 -21.34 -9.68 -23.70
N TRP A 253 -21.31 -10.62 -22.74
CA TRP A 253 -22.24 -11.73 -22.68
C TRP A 253 -23.69 -11.29 -22.81
N GLY A 254 -24.50 -12.07 -23.53
CA GLY A 254 -25.94 -11.82 -23.72
C GLY A 254 -26.27 -10.78 -24.79
N ALA A 255 -25.31 -9.98 -25.27
CA ALA A 255 -25.50 -8.98 -26.33
C ALA A 255 -24.54 -9.21 -27.51
N PRO A 256 -24.91 -9.97 -28.53
CA PRO A 256 -24.04 -10.30 -29.66
C PRO A 256 -23.38 -9.11 -30.35
N SER A 257 -24.06 -7.97 -30.43
CA SER A 257 -23.52 -6.72 -31.03
C SER A 257 -22.36 -6.12 -30.25
N MET A 258 -22.17 -6.49 -28.96
CA MET A 258 -21.06 -6.06 -28.11
C MET A 258 -20.02 -7.17 -27.86
N GLN A 259 -20.15 -8.33 -28.46
CA GLN A 259 -19.15 -9.38 -28.40
C GLN A 259 -18.07 -9.15 -29.44
N GLY A 260 -16.80 -9.38 -29.04
CA GLY A 260 -15.66 -9.20 -29.93
C GLY A 260 -14.89 -7.90 -29.70
N GLY A 261 -13.78 -7.77 -30.40
CA GLY A 261 -12.57 -7.04 -30.03
C GLY A 261 -12.56 -5.53 -29.89
N ASN A 262 -13.63 -4.76 -29.89
CA ASN A 262 -13.49 -3.29 -29.86
C ASN A 262 -14.30 -2.56 -28.80
N TRP A 263 -14.81 -3.29 -27.81
CA TRP A 263 -15.71 -2.74 -26.79
C TRP A 263 -15.08 -2.56 -25.40
N HIS A 264 -13.78 -2.69 -25.29
CA HIS A 264 -13.11 -2.42 -24.00
C HIS A 264 -13.13 -0.92 -23.70
N GLY A 265 -13.69 -0.52 -22.56
CA GLY A 265 -13.78 0.88 -22.13
C GLY A 265 -14.69 1.77 -22.98
N LYS A 266 -15.61 1.18 -23.75
CA LYS A 266 -16.55 1.92 -24.62
C LYS A 266 -17.98 1.63 -24.25
N PRO A 267 -18.75 2.60 -23.74
CA PRO A 267 -20.17 2.44 -23.51
C PRO A 267 -20.97 2.49 -24.83
N ALA A 268 -22.06 1.75 -24.91
CA ALA A 268 -23.05 1.93 -25.93
C ALA A 268 -23.97 3.11 -25.57
N THR A 269 -24.32 3.97 -26.52
CA THR A 269 -25.17 5.16 -26.30
C THR A 269 -26.30 5.26 -27.33
N GLY A 270 -27.37 5.98 -27.02
CA GLY A 270 -28.50 6.23 -27.91
C GLY A 270 -29.12 4.94 -28.47
N LYS A 271 -29.35 4.88 -29.78
CA LYS A 271 -29.95 3.70 -30.44
C LYS A 271 -29.14 2.42 -30.26
N GLN A 272 -27.84 2.54 -30.10
CA GLN A 272 -26.97 1.38 -29.86
C GLN A 272 -27.26 0.78 -28.48
N LEU A 273 -27.41 1.60 -27.44
CA LEU A 273 -27.80 1.13 -26.12
C LEU A 273 -29.15 0.41 -26.15
N GLU A 274 -30.15 1.00 -26.83
CA GLU A 274 -31.46 0.37 -27.01
C GLU A 274 -31.35 -1.01 -27.65
N THR A 275 -30.52 -1.15 -28.70
CA THR A 275 -30.27 -2.42 -29.38
C THR A 275 -29.64 -3.44 -28.43
N VAL A 276 -28.58 -3.06 -27.71
CA VAL A 276 -27.86 -3.93 -26.77
C VAL A 276 -28.77 -4.40 -25.63
N ILE A 277 -29.57 -3.51 -25.06
CA ILE A 277 -30.55 -3.87 -24.02
C ILE A 277 -31.62 -4.83 -24.56
N ALA A 278 -32.10 -4.62 -25.80
CA ALA A 278 -33.06 -5.51 -26.44
C ALA A 278 -32.46 -6.91 -26.67
N GLU A 279 -31.21 -7.01 -27.13
CA GLU A 279 -30.50 -8.29 -27.29
C GLU A 279 -30.35 -9.02 -25.95
N LEU A 280 -29.91 -8.29 -24.90
CA LEU A 280 -29.74 -8.83 -23.55
C LEU A 280 -31.06 -9.34 -22.98
N ARG A 281 -32.15 -8.55 -23.16
CA ARG A 281 -33.52 -8.97 -22.79
C ARG A 281 -33.98 -10.21 -23.54
N GLN A 282 -33.69 -10.30 -24.84
CA GLN A 282 -34.05 -11.48 -25.65
C GLN A 282 -33.30 -12.73 -25.17
N THR A 283 -32.02 -12.58 -24.83
CA THR A 283 -31.21 -13.64 -24.22
C THR A 283 -31.82 -14.10 -22.90
N GLY A 284 -32.16 -13.16 -22.04
CA GLY A 284 -32.80 -13.44 -20.76
C GLY A 284 -34.15 -14.18 -20.90
N LEU A 285 -35.00 -13.75 -21.83
CA LEU A 285 -36.28 -14.43 -22.08
C LEU A 285 -36.12 -15.87 -22.58
N LYS A 286 -35.06 -16.19 -23.33
CA LYS A 286 -34.74 -17.55 -23.73
C LYS A 286 -34.33 -18.44 -22.55
N LEU A 287 -33.63 -17.87 -21.57
CA LEU A 287 -33.12 -18.59 -20.39
C LEU A 287 -34.15 -18.68 -19.25
N THR A 288 -35.00 -17.67 -19.08
CA THR A 288 -35.86 -17.54 -17.90
C THR A 288 -37.35 -17.54 -18.15
N SER A 289 -37.79 -17.40 -19.39
CA SER A 289 -39.19 -17.30 -19.82
C SER A 289 -39.98 -16.08 -19.36
N SER A 290 -39.63 -15.45 -18.23
CA SER A 290 -40.40 -14.34 -17.61
C SER A 290 -39.62 -13.11 -17.21
N MET A 291 -38.30 -13.15 -17.12
CA MET A 291 -37.44 -12.08 -16.62
C MET A 291 -37.76 -11.57 -15.18
N THR A 292 -38.51 -12.37 -14.43
CA THR A 292 -38.78 -12.05 -13.01
C THR A 292 -37.58 -12.44 -12.15
N THR A 293 -37.24 -11.60 -11.20
CA THR A 293 -36.20 -11.91 -10.19
C THR A 293 -36.84 -12.45 -8.91
N ASP A 294 -36.15 -13.33 -8.22
CA ASP A 294 -36.52 -13.76 -6.87
C ASP A 294 -36.37 -12.60 -5.88
N PRO A 295 -37.04 -12.66 -4.72
CA PRO A 295 -36.72 -11.80 -3.60
C PRO A 295 -35.24 -11.90 -3.24
N ILE A 296 -34.65 -10.77 -2.85
CA ILE A 296 -33.23 -10.71 -2.46
C ILE A 296 -33.03 -11.52 -1.19
N ALA A 297 -32.03 -12.39 -1.20
CA ALA A 297 -31.63 -13.17 -0.05
C ALA A 297 -30.10 -13.08 0.09
N VAL A 298 -29.64 -12.12 0.90
CA VAL A 298 -28.24 -11.98 1.28
C VAL A 298 -28.01 -12.81 2.54
N LEU A 299 -26.89 -13.53 2.61
CA LEU A 299 -26.54 -14.34 3.77
C LEU A 299 -25.89 -13.45 4.83
N ALA A 300 -26.41 -13.47 6.05
CA ALA A 300 -25.79 -12.75 7.15
C ALA A 300 -24.48 -13.43 7.61
N PRO A 301 -23.45 -12.67 7.99
CA PRO A 301 -22.25 -13.20 8.61
C PRO A 301 -22.58 -13.71 10.03
N PRO A 302 -21.71 -14.55 10.64
CA PRO A 302 -21.86 -14.93 12.02
C PRO A 302 -21.73 -13.71 12.94
N GLU A 303 -22.44 -13.74 14.07
CA GLU A 303 -22.25 -12.72 15.11
C GLU A 303 -20.80 -12.77 15.60
N SER A 304 -20.18 -11.61 15.72
CA SER A 304 -18.81 -11.47 16.23
C SER A 304 -18.80 -11.05 17.67
N SER A 305 -18.04 -11.75 18.48
CA SER A 305 -17.38 -11.12 19.63
C SER A 305 -16.07 -10.52 19.11
N THR A 306 -16.05 -9.25 18.78
CA THR A 306 -14.79 -8.54 18.49
C THR A 306 -13.91 -8.59 19.73
N ILE A 307 -12.80 -9.31 19.66
CA ILE A 307 -11.75 -9.22 20.67
C ILE A 307 -11.04 -7.91 20.40
N GLU A 308 -11.20 -6.93 21.29
CA GLU A 308 -10.40 -5.70 21.22
C GLU A 308 -8.93 -6.07 21.37
N ALA A 309 -8.12 -5.61 20.42
CA ALA A 309 -6.68 -5.79 20.48
C ALA A 309 -6.11 -5.05 21.69
N LEU A 310 -5.35 -5.77 22.52
CA LEU A 310 -4.70 -5.19 23.69
C LEU A 310 -3.64 -4.16 23.24
N VAL A 311 -3.75 -2.94 23.75
CA VAL A 311 -2.73 -1.88 23.62
C VAL A 311 -2.36 -1.45 25.03
N THR A 312 -1.07 -1.46 25.35
CA THR A 312 -0.52 -1.08 26.67
C THR A 312 0.49 0.04 26.51
N GLU A 313 0.96 0.59 27.63
CA GLU A 313 1.98 1.64 27.63
C GLU A 313 3.25 1.20 26.87
N PRO A 314 3.81 2.08 26.02
CA PRO A 314 5.01 1.78 25.26
C PRO A 314 6.22 1.55 26.17
N MET A 315 7.07 0.58 25.80
CA MET A 315 8.38 0.43 26.44
C MET A 315 9.34 1.52 25.97
N THR A 316 10.19 2.02 26.87
CA THR A 316 11.34 2.85 26.47
C THR A 316 12.47 1.99 25.90
N LEU A 317 13.38 2.58 25.10
CA LEU A 317 14.56 1.87 24.58
C LEU A 317 15.38 1.22 25.71
N ARG A 318 15.51 1.88 26.86
CA ARG A 318 16.23 1.33 28.02
C ARG A 318 15.53 0.10 28.58
N GLN A 319 14.22 0.15 28.80
CA GLN A 319 13.43 -0.99 29.28
C GLN A 319 13.48 -2.16 28.30
N ALA A 320 13.40 -1.88 26.99
CA ALA A 320 13.53 -2.89 25.95
C ALA A 320 14.93 -3.54 25.96
N ALA A 321 15.99 -2.72 26.09
CA ALA A 321 17.37 -3.21 26.16
C ALA A 321 17.62 -4.05 27.43
N GLU A 322 17.03 -3.69 28.57
CA GLU A 322 17.11 -4.45 29.81
C GLU A 322 16.34 -5.79 29.68
N LYS A 323 15.12 -5.78 29.11
CA LYS A 323 14.28 -6.97 28.92
C LYS A 323 14.95 -8.03 28.04
N TRP A 324 15.76 -7.64 27.07
CA TRP A 324 16.35 -8.55 26.08
C TRP A 324 17.88 -8.63 26.11
N ASP A 325 18.51 -8.32 27.25
CA ASP A 325 19.96 -8.40 27.49
C ASP A 325 20.81 -7.61 26.48
N MET A 326 20.31 -6.45 26.04
CA MET A 326 20.98 -5.56 25.08
C MET A 326 21.60 -4.32 25.71
N THR A 327 21.67 -4.26 27.01
CA THR A 327 22.20 -3.11 27.78
C THR A 327 23.63 -2.76 27.42
N THR A 328 24.49 -3.75 27.12
CA THR A 328 25.88 -3.54 26.70
C THR A 328 25.95 -2.74 25.39
N ALA A 329 25.08 -3.03 24.42
CA ALA A 329 25.00 -2.30 23.15
C ALA A 329 24.56 -0.84 23.37
N LEU A 330 23.63 -0.59 24.32
CA LEU A 330 23.23 0.75 24.68
C LEU A 330 24.32 1.51 25.44
N GLN A 331 25.09 0.81 26.32
CA GLN A 331 26.19 1.39 27.10
C GLN A 331 27.43 1.70 26.26
N SER A 332 27.65 1.00 25.12
CA SER A 332 28.75 1.29 24.19
C SER A 332 28.66 2.69 23.58
N GLY A 333 27.47 3.32 23.63
CA GLY A 333 27.21 4.64 23.04
C GLY A 333 27.14 4.60 21.50
N THR A 334 27.17 3.42 20.89
CA THR A 334 27.07 3.26 19.42
C THR A 334 26.07 2.18 19.04
N MET A 335 25.25 2.45 18.02
CA MET A 335 24.31 1.47 17.45
C MET A 335 23.89 1.89 16.04
N ALA A 336 23.71 0.90 15.16
CA ALA A 336 23.09 1.12 13.84
C ALA A 336 21.57 1.38 14.00
N THR A 337 21.03 2.34 13.24
CA THR A 337 19.59 2.69 13.31
C THR A 337 18.68 1.51 12.95
N ARG A 338 19.07 0.63 12.01
CA ARG A 338 18.32 -0.57 11.69
C ARG A 338 18.22 -1.55 12.86
N ARG A 339 19.22 -1.61 13.75
CA ARG A 339 19.18 -2.45 14.96
C ARG A 339 18.22 -1.86 16.01
N ALA A 340 18.27 -0.54 16.19
CA ALA A 340 17.33 0.16 17.07
C ALA A 340 15.88 0.02 16.58
N TYR A 341 15.66 0.06 15.26
CA TYR A 341 14.35 -0.26 14.66
C TYR A 341 13.88 -1.67 15.05
N GLY A 342 14.71 -2.69 14.92
CA GLY A 342 14.33 -4.06 15.30
C GLY A 342 13.94 -4.18 16.78
N ILE A 343 14.64 -3.45 17.66
CA ILE A 343 14.30 -3.38 19.10
C ILE A 343 12.94 -2.69 19.30
N ALA A 344 12.71 -1.56 18.63
CA ALA A 344 11.45 -0.82 18.69
C ALA A 344 10.28 -1.66 18.17
N LEU A 345 10.45 -2.32 17.03
CA LEU A 345 9.43 -3.18 16.43
C LEU A 345 9.02 -4.34 17.36
N ARG A 346 10.02 -5.00 17.98
CA ARG A 346 9.77 -6.05 18.99
C ARG A 346 9.04 -5.49 20.21
N ALA A 347 9.43 -4.31 20.71
CA ALA A 347 8.78 -3.63 21.83
C ALA A 347 7.31 -3.30 21.49
N LEU A 348 7.06 -2.73 20.30
CA LEU A 348 5.71 -2.46 19.79
C LEU A 348 4.86 -3.72 19.71
N GLY A 349 5.42 -4.83 19.22
CA GLY A 349 4.71 -6.11 19.16
C GLY A 349 4.20 -6.59 20.51
N HIS A 350 4.96 -6.37 21.58
CA HIS A 350 4.55 -6.73 22.96
C HIS A 350 3.53 -5.77 23.57
N THR A 351 3.49 -4.51 23.11
CA THR A 351 2.61 -3.48 23.68
C THR A 351 1.38 -3.18 22.84
N ASN A 352 1.35 -3.60 21.56
CA ASN A 352 0.23 -3.38 20.66
C ASN A 352 -0.02 -4.61 19.77
N GLN A 353 -1.11 -5.32 20.04
CA GLN A 353 -1.48 -6.52 19.29
C GLN A 353 -1.89 -6.26 17.83
N LYS A 354 -2.15 -5.00 17.44
CA LYS A 354 -2.43 -4.62 16.04
C LYS A 354 -1.16 -4.59 15.20
N VAL A 355 0.03 -4.48 15.80
CA VAL A 355 1.30 -4.40 15.08
C VAL A 355 1.67 -5.75 14.50
N TRP A 356 1.89 -5.77 13.20
CA TRP A 356 2.33 -6.90 12.39
C TRP A 356 3.63 -6.54 11.67
N THR A 357 4.43 -7.53 11.35
CA THR A 357 5.67 -7.36 10.61
C THR A 357 5.61 -8.14 9.33
N VAL A 358 5.94 -7.51 8.22
CA VAL A 358 6.01 -8.12 6.89
C VAL A 358 7.41 -7.87 6.32
N ASP A 359 8.09 -8.91 5.84
CA ASP A 359 9.46 -8.82 5.30
C ASP A 359 9.58 -9.61 4.00
N ALA A 360 10.54 -9.23 3.16
CA ALA A 360 10.78 -9.85 1.86
C ALA A 360 12.20 -10.48 1.82
N ASP A 361 12.41 -11.53 2.60
CA ASP A 361 13.64 -12.38 2.65
C ASP A 361 14.91 -11.62 3.10
N VAL A 362 14.77 -10.51 3.82
CA VAL A 362 15.89 -9.69 4.32
C VAL A 362 15.81 -9.37 5.81
N SER A 363 14.99 -10.09 6.55
CA SER A 363 14.67 -9.83 7.96
C SER A 363 15.90 -9.83 8.89
N ASN A 364 16.92 -10.64 8.59
CA ASN A 364 18.20 -10.66 9.29
C ASN A 364 19.02 -9.37 9.09
N SER A 365 18.78 -8.63 8.03
CA SER A 365 19.48 -7.41 7.66
C SER A 365 18.70 -6.16 8.04
N THR A 366 17.39 -6.20 7.97
CA THR A 366 16.48 -5.13 8.45
C THR A 366 16.32 -5.14 9.97
N PHE A 367 16.65 -6.26 10.62
CA PHE A 367 16.40 -6.60 12.03
C PHE A 367 14.91 -6.80 12.37
N SER A 368 14.04 -6.91 11.38
CA SER A 368 12.65 -7.31 11.59
C SER A 368 12.52 -8.73 12.18
N ASN A 369 13.55 -9.59 12.00
CA ASN A 369 13.66 -10.90 12.62
C ASN A 369 13.68 -10.86 14.15
N ALA A 370 13.97 -9.73 14.79
CA ALA A 370 13.83 -9.59 16.23
C ALA A 370 12.38 -9.79 16.70
N PHE A 371 11.42 -9.43 15.86
CA PHE A 371 10.00 -9.71 16.06
C PHE A 371 9.67 -11.18 15.70
N GLY A 372 10.12 -11.66 14.53
CA GLY A 372 9.81 -13.00 14.04
C GLY A 372 10.38 -14.13 14.90
N ASN A 373 11.54 -13.91 15.54
CA ASN A 373 12.19 -14.89 16.43
C ASN A 373 11.61 -14.88 17.87
N ASP A 374 10.74 -13.92 18.19
CA ASP A 374 10.07 -13.88 19.49
C ASP A 374 8.85 -14.81 19.48
N SER A 375 8.83 -15.80 20.37
CA SER A 375 7.78 -16.84 20.41
C SER A 375 6.37 -16.29 20.72
N GLU A 376 6.26 -15.09 21.30
CA GLU A 376 4.98 -14.43 21.57
C GLU A 376 4.50 -13.59 20.39
N LEU A 377 5.38 -13.31 19.40
CA LEU A 377 5.12 -12.42 18.27
C LEU A 377 5.13 -13.11 16.91
N SER A 378 5.76 -14.30 16.82
CA SER A 378 6.01 -15.02 15.57
C SER A 378 4.77 -15.21 14.69
N ASP A 379 3.59 -15.38 15.29
CA ASP A 379 2.31 -15.55 14.57
C ASP A 379 1.86 -14.27 13.83
N ARG A 380 2.49 -13.13 14.13
CA ARG A 380 2.24 -11.84 13.48
C ARG A 380 3.43 -11.38 12.63
N PHE A 381 4.39 -12.28 12.38
CA PHE A 381 5.47 -12.09 11.43
C PHE A 381 5.13 -12.80 10.12
N VAL A 382 5.13 -12.04 9.01
CA VAL A 382 4.77 -12.51 7.68
C VAL A 382 5.99 -12.47 6.77
N GLU A 383 6.41 -13.64 6.31
CA GLU A 383 7.50 -13.77 5.36
C GLU A 383 6.94 -13.86 3.94
N CYS A 384 7.27 -12.89 3.08
CA CYS A 384 6.81 -12.83 1.69
C CYS A 384 7.80 -13.40 0.68
N LYS A 385 8.99 -13.85 1.12
CA LYS A 385 10.11 -14.20 0.24
C LYS A 385 10.54 -13.02 -0.64
N ILE A 386 11.29 -13.24 -1.71
CA ILE A 386 11.74 -12.16 -2.60
C ILE A 386 10.56 -11.73 -3.50
N ALA A 387 9.60 -10.99 -2.91
CA ALA A 387 8.36 -10.59 -3.56
C ALA A 387 7.85 -9.25 -2.97
N GLU A 388 8.58 -8.16 -3.25
CA GLU A 388 8.29 -6.85 -2.66
C GLU A 388 6.96 -6.26 -3.13
N GLN A 389 6.51 -6.51 -4.36
CA GLN A 389 5.20 -6.11 -4.84
C GLN A 389 4.09 -6.76 -4.01
N ASN A 390 4.17 -8.09 -3.85
CA ASN A 390 3.23 -8.85 -3.01
C ASN A 390 3.25 -8.34 -1.56
N MET A 391 4.45 -8.09 -0.99
CA MET A 391 4.63 -7.63 0.39
C MET A 391 3.81 -6.37 0.69
N TYR A 392 3.88 -5.34 -0.17
CA TYR A 392 3.16 -4.08 0.08
C TYR A 392 1.66 -4.22 -0.06
N SER A 393 1.19 -4.99 -1.05
CA SER A 393 -0.24 -5.22 -1.22
C SER A 393 -0.82 -6.16 -0.14
N VAL A 394 -0.05 -7.14 0.37
CA VAL A 394 -0.40 -7.92 1.57
C VAL A 394 -0.50 -7.00 2.78
N GLY A 395 0.45 -6.06 2.94
CA GLY A 395 0.40 -5.03 3.96
C GLY A 395 -0.87 -4.18 3.87
N ALA A 396 -1.27 -3.75 2.66
CA ALA A 396 -2.52 -3.03 2.46
C ALA A 396 -3.75 -3.86 2.89
N GLY A 397 -3.78 -5.16 2.57
CA GLY A 397 -4.84 -6.07 3.01
C GLY A 397 -4.88 -6.28 4.52
N LEU A 398 -3.72 -6.38 5.18
CA LEU A 398 -3.63 -6.42 6.65
C LEU A 398 -4.15 -5.11 7.27
N SER A 399 -3.79 -3.96 6.68
CA SER A 399 -4.29 -2.65 7.11
C SER A 399 -5.81 -2.55 6.99
N ALA A 400 -6.39 -2.96 5.87
CA ALA A 400 -7.83 -2.99 5.66
C ALA A 400 -8.56 -3.88 6.70
N ALA A 401 -7.87 -4.89 7.22
CA ALA A 401 -8.34 -5.72 8.34
C ALA A 401 -8.06 -5.12 9.73
N GLY A 402 -7.64 -3.85 9.83
CA GLY A 402 -7.41 -3.14 11.08
C GLY A 402 -6.07 -3.45 11.77
N LYS A 403 -5.11 -4.04 11.05
CA LYS A 403 -3.74 -4.24 11.53
C LYS A 403 -2.85 -3.04 11.22
N ILE A 404 -1.69 -2.97 11.86
CA ILE A 404 -0.63 -1.96 11.62
C ILE A 404 0.59 -2.69 11.07
N PRO A 405 0.66 -2.94 9.76
CA PRO A 405 1.76 -3.66 9.14
C PRO A 405 3.01 -2.78 9.00
N PHE A 406 4.15 -3.26 9.50
CA PHE A 406 5.49 -2.74 9.24
C PHE A 406 6.12 -3.58 8.12
N CYS A 407 6.16 -3.03 6.91
CA CYS A 407 6.70 -3.67 5.72
C CYS A 407 8.18 -3.30 5.55
N SER A 408 9.07 -4.24 5.78
CA SER A 408 10.52 -4.02 5.86
C SER A 408 11.25 -4.67 4.69
N THR A 409 12.12 -3.88 4.02
CA THR A 409 13.09 -4.37 3.04
C THR A 409 14.28 -3.40 2.96
N PHE A 410 15.19 -3.58 1.99
CA PHE A 410 16.18 -2.54 1.70
C PHE A 410 15.53 -1.35 1.01
N ALA A 411 15.93 -0.14 1.38
CA ALA A 411 15.41 1.09 0.78
C ALA A 411 15.46 1.07 -0.77
N LYS A 412 16.49 0.44 -1.34
CA LYS A 412 16.62 0.25 -2.79
C LYS A 412 15.53 -0.67 -3.38
N PHE A 413 15.16 -1.73 -2.66
CA PHE A 413 14.23 -2.73 -3.18
C PHE A 413 12.78 -2.29 -3.10
N ILE A 414 12.47 -1.26 -2.32
CA ILE A 414 11.17 -0.58 -2.28
C ILE A 414 10.71 -0.17 -3.69
N THR A 415 11.65 0.19 -4.57
CA THR A 415 11.36 0.60 -5.96
C THR A 415 10.55 -0.41 -6.76
N ARG A 416 10.56 -1.69 -6.37
CA ARG A 416 9.75 -2.73 -7.01
C ARG A 416 8.26 -2.62 -6.66
N GLY A 417 7.96 -2.00 -5.53
CA GLY A 417 6.60 -1.85 -5.01
C GLY A 417 6.08 -0.41 -5.00
N TYR A 418 6.62 0.49 -5.80
CA TYR A 418 6.19 1.89 -5.82
C TYR A 418 4.71 2.04 -6.17
N ASP A 419 4.22 1.36 -7.21
CA ASP A 419 2.82 1.36 -7.59
C ASP A 419 1.92 0.78 -6.46
N GLN A 420 2.35 -0.32 -5.83
CA GLN A 420 1.64 -0.95 -4.73
C GLN A 420 1.52 -0.04 -3.50
N ILE A 421 2.56 0.73 -3.21
CA ILE A 421 2.57 1.72 -2.13
C ILE A 421 1.62 2.88 -2.46
N GLU A 422 1.66 3.39 -3.69
CA GLU A 422 0.75 4.43 -4.16
C GLU A 422 -0.71 3.98 -4.05
N MET A 423 -1.02 2.76 -4.48
CA MET A 423 -2.37 2.18 -4.35
C MET A 423 -2.76 1.94 -2.88
N ALA A 424 -1.82 1.61 -2.01
CA ALA A 424 -2.08 1.52 -0.56
C ALA A 424 -2.43 2.90 0.03
N ILE A 425 -1.72 3.97 -0.35
CA ILE A 425 -2.03 5.35 0.05
C ILE A 425 -3.42 5.75 -0.46
N ASN A 426 -3.73 5.48 -1.73
CA ASN A 426 -5.05 5.75 -2.32
C ASN A 426 -6.18 4.98 -1.62
N SER A 427 -5.87 3.83 -1.03
CA SER A 427 -6.79 3.03 -0.21
C SER A 427 -6.94 3.53 1.22
N GLY A 428 -6.25 4.59 1.63
CA GLY A 428 -6.20 5.05 3.02
C GLY A 428 -5.51 4.07 3.98
N ALA A 429 -4.59 3.23 3.48
CA ALA A 429 -3.97 2.18 4.27
C ALA A 429 -3.06 2.73 5.37
N ASN A 430 -3.22 2.20 6.59
CA ASN A 430 -2.34 2.47 7.73
C ASN A 430 -1.06 1.60 7.64
N ILE A 431 -0.20 1.89 6.66
CA ILE A 431 0.99 1.09 6.33
C ILE A 431 2.29 1.79 6.75
N LYS A 432 3.21 1.03 7.34
CA LYS A 432 4.52 1.50 7.82
C LYS A 432 5.61 0.86 6.96
N ILE A 433 6.24 1.68 6.13
CA ILE A 433 7.27 1.26 5.20
C ILE A 433 8.63 1.50 5.83
N VAL A 434 9.50 0.49 5.82
CA VAL A 434 10.83 0.60 6.41
C VAL A 434 11.89 0.19 5.41
N GLY A 435 12.72 1.16 5.02
CA GLY A 435 13.83 0.98 4.09
C GLY A 435 15.18 0.95 4.81
N SER A 436 15.76 -0.24 4.93
CA SER A 436 17.11 -0.39 5.48
C SER A 436 18.18 -0.15 4.42
N HIS A 437 19.43 0.05 4.86
CA HIS A 437 20.57 0.27 3.96
C HIS A 437 20.39 1.52 3.06
N SER A 438 19.79 2.57 3.61
CA SER A 438 19.50 3.81 2.89
C SER A 438 20.76 4.61 2.54
N GLY A 439 20.68 5.45 1.52
CA GLY A 439 21.74 6.36 1.09
C GLY A 439 23.00 5.66 0.57
N ILE A 440 24.15 6.34 0.66
CA ILE A 440 25.44 5.84 0.17
C ILE A 440 26.33 5.21 1.26
N SER A 441 25.98 5.33 2.53
CA SER A 441 26.79 4.82 3.66
C SER A 441 26.99 3.30 3.65
N LEU A 442 26.18 2.56 2.88
CA LEU A 442 26.32 1.14 2.58
C LEU A 442 27.67 0.81 1.93
N ALA A 443 28.22 1.69 1.11
CA ALA A 443 29.51 1.66 0.43
C ALA A 443 29.84 0.39 -0.36
N ALA A 444 29.99 -0.76 0.31
CA ALA A 444 30.56 -1.99 -0.28
C ALA A 444 29.73 -2.59 -1.42
N ASP A 445 28.41 -2.57 -1.30
CA ASP A 445 27.50 -3.24 -2.25
C ASP A 445 27.26 -2.43 -3.52
N GLY A 446 27.54 -1.12 -3.48
CA GLY A 446 27.45 -0.23 -4.63
C GLY A 446 26.03 0.18 -5.02
N PRO A 447 25.84 0.83 -6.18
CA PRO A 447 24.60 1.52 -6.54
C PRO A 447 23.41 0.60 -6.79
N SER A 448 23.60 -0.68 -7.01
CA SER A 448 22.51 -1.65 -7.13
C SER A 448 21.74 -1.85 -5.81
N GLN A 449 22.33 -1.45 -4.68
CA GLN A 449 21.78 -1.60 -3.34
C GLN A 449 21.57 -0.24 -2.63
N MET A 450 22.12 0.85 -3.18
CA MET A 450 21.96 2.20 -2.65
C MET A 450 20.61 2.78 -3.08
N SER A 451 19.78 3.25 -2.13
CA SER A 451 18.58 3.99 -2.45
C SER A 451 18.89 5.47 -2.47
N LEU A 452 18.71 6.10 -3.61
CA LEU A 452 19.08 7.49 -3.83
C LEU A 452 17.91 8.37 -4.30
N PRO A 453 16.88 7.86 -5.03
CA PRO A 453 15.70 8.63 -5.42
C PRO A 453 14.50 8.48 -4.47
N ASP A 454 14.61 7.64 -3.44
CA ASP A 454 13.49 7.24 -2.58
C ASP A 454 12.85 8.43 -1.84
N ILE A 455 13.64 9.34 -1.26
CA ILE A 455 13.08 10.51 -0.56
C ILE A 455 12.30 11.40 -1.52
N ALA A 456 12.82 11.66 -2.72
CA ALA A 456 12.15 12.49 -3.70
C ALA A 456 10.76 11.93 -4.07
N TRP A 457 10.67 10.60 -4.21
CA TRP A 457 9.42 9.94 -4.52
C TRP A 457 8.43 9.97 -3.34
N PHE A 458 8.86 9.54 -2.15
CA PHE A 458 7.98 9.56 -0.96
C PHE A 458 7.60 10.97 -0.53
N ARG A 459 8.50 11.95 -0.68
CA ARG A 459 8.21 13.37 -0.42
C ARG A 459 7.04 13.87 -1.25
N SER A 460 6.86 13.39 -2.48
CA SER A 460 5.74 13.80 -3.33
C SER A 460 4.39 13.55 -2.68
N PHE A 461 4.23 12.43 -1.96
CA PHE A 461 3.00 12.15 -1.20
C PHE A 461 2.85 13.04 0.04
N GLY A 462 3.96 13.49 0.64
CA GLY A 462 3.94 14.44 1.75
C GLY A 462 3.40 15.83 1.38
N THR A 463 3.36 16.17 0.08
CA THR A 463 2.83 17.46 -0.42
C THR A 463 1.32 17.48 -0.63
N MET A 464 0.66 16.33 -0.58
CA MET A 464 -0.80 16.22 -0.69
C MET A 464 -1.41 15.84 0.66
N LYS A 465 -2.72 16.04 0.80
CA LYS A 465 -3.50 15.58 1.96
C LYS A 465 -4.13 14.24 1.66
N ASP A 466 -4.03 13.31 2.62
CA ASP A 466 -4.80 12.08 2.60
C ASP A 466 -6.28 12.34 2.96
N HIS A 467 -7.08 11.29 2.95
CA HIS A 467 -8.52 11.38 3.26
C HIS A 467 -8.81 11.73 4.74
N HIS A 468 -7.80 11.70 5.61
CA HIS A 468 -7.89 12.14 7.02
C HIS A 468 -7.41 13.59 7.22
N GLY A 469 -6.95 14.25 6.13
CA GLY A 469 -6.39 15.60 6.18
C GLY A 469 -4.92 15.68 6.61
N ASN A 470 -4.26 14.52 6.80
CA ASN A 470 -2.84 14.44 7.10
C ASN A 470 -2.01 14.48 5.80
N PRO A 471 -0.68 14.77 5.87
CA PRO A 471 0.21 14.50 4.76
C PRO A 471 0.09 13.04 4.32
N GLY A 472 -0.01 12.79 3.01
CA GLY A 472 -0.20 11.44 2.47
C GLY A 472 0.93 10.45 2.80
N CYS A 473 2.13 10.95 3.14
CA CYS A 473 3.21 10.14 3.71
C CYS A 473 4.19 11.03 4.48
N TYR A 474 4.69 10.54 5.62
CA TYR A 474 5.84 11.10 6.31
C TYR A 474 7.11 10.32 5.97
N VAL A 475 8.19 11.04 5.61
CA VAL A 475 9.55 10.48 5.42
C VAL A 475 10.38 10.75 6.65
N LEU A 476 10.91 9.71 7.27
CA LEU A 476 11.60 9.78 8.56
C LEU A 476 13.04 9.28 8.41
N GLN A 477 14.00 10.06 8.88
CA GLN A 477 15.43 9.83 8.71
C GLN A 477 16.17 9.92 10.04
N PRO A 478 16.09 8.91 10.91
CA PRO A 478 16.74 8.95 12.22
C PRO A 478 18.27 9.03 12.12
N ALA A 479 18.88 9.91 12.91
CA ALA A 479 20.33 10.07 12.98
C ALA A 479 21.02 9.03 13.87
N ASP A 480 20.33 8.50 14.88
CA ASP A 480 20.88 7.53 15.84
C ASP A 480 19.83 6.53 16.35
N ALA A 481 20.22 5.73 17.34
CA ALA A 481 19.36 4.70 17.91
C ALA A 481 18.15 5.26 18.67
N TRP A 482 18.29 6.40 19.37
CA TRP A 482 17.18 7.02 20.09
C TRP A 482 16.14 7.57 19.11
N ALA A 483 16.61 8.24 18.06
CA ALA A 483 15.74 8.74 16.99
C ALA A 483 15.03 7.59 16.26
N ALA A 484 15.76 6.51 15.90
CA ALA A 484 15.16 5.36 15.24
C ALA A 484 14.09 4.69 16.11
N TYR A 485 14.35 4.52 17.40
CA TYR A 485 13.39 3.96 18.34
C TYR A 485 12.15 4.84 18.48
N GLY A 486 12.35 6.14 18.75
CA GLY A 486 11.26 7.09 18.95
C GLY A 486 10.38 7.27 17.72
N LEU A 487 10.99 7.42 16.53
CA LEU A 487 10.26 7.57 15.27
C LEU A 487 9.50 6.29 14.88
N THR A 488 10.03 5.10 15.21
CA THR A 488 9.29 3.84 14.99
C THR A 488 8.00 3.80 15.83
N HIS A 489 8.03 4.28 17.06
CA HIS A 489 6.84 4.42 17.91
C HIS A 489 5.89 5.49 17.36
N ALA A 490 6.39 6.67 16.98
CA ALA A 490 5.58 7.73 16.39
C ALA A 490 4.84 7.27 15.10
N MET A 491 5.48 6.43 14.28
CA MET A 491 4.83 5.81 13.14
C MET A 491 3.65 4.91 13.54
N ALA A 492 3.80 4.12 14.60
CA ALA A 492 2.75 3.20 15.05
C ALA A 492 1.49 3.95 15.54
N ASP A 493 1.68 5.12 16.12
CA ASP A 493 0.60 5.97 16.64
C ASP A 493 -0.12 6.78 15.54
N HIS A 494 0.52 6.97 14.39
CA HIS A 494 -0.07 7.66 13.25
C HIS A 494 -0.97 6.74 12.43
N VAL A 495 -2.12 7.24 11.97
CA VAL A 495 -2.97 6.56 10.97
C VAL A 495 -2.63 7.09 9.59
N GLY A 496 -2.12 6.23 8.71
CA GLY A 496 -1.68 6.60 7.38
C GLY A 496 -0.32 6.00 7.02
N CYS A 497 0.26 6.46 5.92
CA CYS A 497 1.55 6.00 5.42
C CYS A 497 2.71 6.74 6.10
N CYS A 498 3.73 5.99 6.52
CA CYS A 498 5.03 6.54 6.92
C CYS A 498 6.14 5.72 6.26
N TYR A 499 7.23 6.39 5.90
CA TYR A 499 8.45 5.78 5.39
C TYR A 499 9.64 6.10 6.29
N LEU A 500 10.20 5.07 6.94
CA LEU A 500 11.38 5.17 7.80
C LEU A 500 12.62 4.68 7.05
N ARG A 501 13.66 5.52 6.97
CA ARG A 501 14.96 5.18 6.41
C ARG A 501 15.93 4.79 7.52
N THR A 502 16.46 3.57 7.49
CA THR A 502 17.51 3.14 8.43
C THR A 502 18.80 2.80 7.67
N PHE A 503 19.94 2.93 8.32
CA PHE A 503 21.24 2.69 7.71
C PHE A 503 22.03 1.60 8.44
N ARG A 504 23.06 1.07 7.73
CA ARG A 504 23.85 -0.10 8.15
C ARG A 504 24.98 0.23 9.16
N PRO A 505 25.76 1.32 9.00
CA PRO A 505 26.87 1.60 9.90
C PRO A 505 26.41 1.80 11.35
N GLU A 506 27.25 1.39 12.30
CA GLU A 506 27.09 1.81 13.68
C GLU A 506 27.55 3.27 13.82
N VAL A 507 26.79 4.05 14.56
CA VAL A 507 27.05 5.48 14.80
C VAL A 507 26.93 5.79 16.27
N GLU A 508 27.55 6.88 16.69
CA GLU A 508 27.45 7.43 18.04
C GLU A 508 26.00 7.89 18.32
N MET A 509 25.56 7.72 19.55
CA MET A 509 24.28 8.23 20.03
C MET A 509 24.41 9.69 20.38
N ILE A 510 23.77 10.56 19.62
CA ILE A 510 23.73 12.01 19.80
C ILE A 510 22.55 12.47 20.65
N TYR A 511 21.49 11.68 20.66
CA TYR A 511 20.29 11.89 21.47
C TYR A 511 20.32 11.05 22.77
N ASN A 512 19.31 11.23 23.59
CA ASN A 512 19.17 10.52 24.85
C ASN A 512 17.69 10.24 25.19
N GLN A 513 17.45 9.61 26.32
CA GLN A 513 16.11 9.18 26.76
C GLN A 513 15.11 10.35 26.93
N SER A 514 15.56 11.58 27.12
CA SER A 514 14.66 12.73 27.30
C SER A 514 14.19 13.34 25.99
N THR A 515 14.83 13.01 24.86
CA THR A 515 14.45 13.52 23.54
C THR A 515 13.16 12.87 23.08
N LYS A 516 12.21 13.68 22.64
CA LYS A 516 10.95 13.24 22.06
C LYS A 516 10.98 13.44 20.56
N PHE A 517 10.51 12.45 19.83
CA PHE A 517 10.43 12.50 18.38
C PHE A 517 8.96 12.46 17.94
N GLU A 518 8.62 13.36 17.02
CA GLU A 518 7.27 13.48 16.47
C GLU A 518 7.31 13.62 14.94
N LEU A 519 6.22 13.27 14.29
CA LEU A 519 6.08 13.44 12.84
C LEU A 519 6.01 14.94 12.53
N GLY A 520 6.77 15.39 11.53
CA GLY A 520 6.90 16.81 11.19
C GLY A 520 7.97 17.56 11.99
N GLY A 521 8.62 16.89 12.95
CA GLY A 521 9.60 17.49 13.84
C GLY A 521 10.99 17.67 13.24
N MET A 522 11.79 18.48 13.93
CA MET A 522 13.21 18.73 13.69
C MET A 522 13.89 19.11 15.01
N GLU A 523 15.23 18.99 15.07
CA GLU A 523 15.98 19.30 16.30
C GLU A 523 17.25 20.11 16.01
N VAL A 524 17.47 21.19 16.77
CA VAL A 524 18.72 21.99 16.74
C VAL A 524 19.76 21.29 17.61
N LEU A 525 20.76 20.69 16.99
CA LEU A 525 21.84 19.97 17.68
C LEU A 525 22.93 20.90 18.17
N THR A 526 23.24 21.94 17.41
CA THR A 526 24.18 23.00 17.74
C THR A 526 23.57 24.34 17.32
N ALA A 527 23.53 25.32 18.20
CA ALA A 527 23.06 26.67 17.89
C ALA A 527 24.24 27.58 17.53
N GLY A 528 24.08 28.34 16.45
CA GLY A 528 25.02 29.32 15.93
C GLY A 528 24.30 30.52 15.33
N ARG A 529 25.00 31.35 14.52
CA ARG A 529 24.43 32.59 13.96
C ARG A 529 24.85 32.91 12.54
N ASP A 530 25.87 32.24 12.01
CA ASP A 530 26.43 32.62 10.70
C ASP A 530 25.70 31.94 9.54
N LEU A 531 25.35 30.66 9.65
CA LEU A 531 24.56 29.88 8.68
C LEU A 531 23.94 28.67 9.37
N VAL A 532 22.90 28.10 8.72
CA VAL A 532 22.31 26.81 9.10
C VAL A 532 22.83 25.70 8.19
N ILE A 533 23.37 24.63 8.78
CA ILE A 533 23.57 23.34 8.10
C ILE A 533 22.38 22.46 8.43
N VAL A 534 21.55 22.16 7.41
CA VAL A 534 20.40 21.26 7.53
C VAL A 534 20.79 19.89 7.02
N SER A 535 20.57 18.86 7.82
CA SER A 535 20.85 17.48 7.44
C SER A 535 19.90 16.51 8.12
N ALA A 536 20.03 15.20 7.84
CA ALA A 536 19.30 14.14 8.52
C ALA A 536 20.02 12.80 8.40
N GLY A 537 19.61 11.84 9.23
CA GLY A 537 20.10 10.48 9.17
C GLY A 537 21.62 10.37 9.31
N TYR A 538 22.25 9.54 8.47
CA TYR A 538 23.69 9.28 8.53
C TYR A 538 24.53 10.55 8.37
N MET A 539 24.10 11.52 7.55
CA MET A 539 24.87 12.72 7.25
C MET A 539 25.01 13.68 8.45
N ILE A 540 24.17 13.58 9.47
CA ILE A 540 24.33 14.34 10.71
C ILE A 540 25.72 14.12 11.34
N HIS A 541 26.24 12.87 11.26
CA HIS A 541 27.57 12.56 11.82
C HIS A 541 28.71 13.21 11.04
N GLU A 542 28.59 13.38 9.73
CA GLU A 542 29.56 14.14 8.93
C GLU A 542 29.40 15.65 9.15
N CYS A 543 28.17 16.13 9.29
CA CYS A 543 27.92 17.55 9.61
C CYS A 543 28.46 17.93 11.00
N ASN A 544 28.35 17.08 12.02
CA ASN A 544 28.96 17.31 13.34
C ASN A 544 30.48 17.53 13.23
N LYS A 545 31.19 16.70 12.45
CA LYS A 545 32.64 16.90 12.20
C LYS A 545 32.91 18.22 11.47
N ALA A 546 32.03 18.58 10.52
CA ALA A 546 32.17 19.87 9.83
C ALA A 546 31.95 21.07 10.75
N ILE A 547 30.99 21.00 11.70
CA ILE A 547 30.76 22.02 12.74
C ILE A 547 32.04 22.25 13.56
N GLU A 548 32.70 21.18 14.01
CA GLU A 548 33.95 21.28 14.75
C GLU A 548 35.07 21.99 13.96
N GLU A 549 35.19 21.74 12.67
CA GLU A 549 36.16 22.39 11.80
C GLU A 549 35.79 23.87 11.55
N LEU A 550 34.51 24.17 11.36
CA LEU A 550 34.00 25.52 11.17
C LEU A 550 34.25 26.38 12.42
N ASP A 551 34.02 25.83 13.60
CA ASP A 551 34.34 26.52 14.90
C ASP A 551 35.82 26.87 14.99
N ARG A 552 36.74 25.97 14.61
CA ARG A 552 38.19 26.24 14.55
C ARG A 552 38.55 27.37 13.56
N MET A 553 37.72 27.56 12.53
CA MET A 553 37.84 28.63 11.54
C MET A 553 37.17 29.94 12.00
N GLY A 554 36.52 29.94 13.18
CA GLY A 554 35.79 31.09 13.72
C GLY A 554 34.41 31.30 13.09
N VAL A 555 33.81 30.27 12.54
CA VAL A 555 32.46 30.26 11.98
C VAL A 555 31.49 29.62 12.98
N ASP A 556 30.49 30.39 13.40
CA ASP A 556 29.45 30.00 14.36
C ASP A 556 28.21 29.44 13.61
N ALA A 557 28.27 28.16 13.27
CA ALA A 557 27.23 27.51 12.43
C ALA A 557 26.19 26.76 13.28
N THR A 558 24.91 26.87 12.90
CA THR A 558 23.83 26.06 13.45
C THR A 558 23.79 24.70 12.73
N LEU A 559 23.65 23.59 13.47
CA LEU A 559 23.33 22.27 12.92
C LEU A 559 21.89 21.89 13.26
N LEU A 560 21.09 21.67 12.24
CA LEU A 560 19.69 21.26 12.31
C LEU A 560 19.52 19.82 11.80
N ASP A 561 19.01 18.91 12.64
CA ASP A 561 18.53 17.59 12.23
C ASP A 561 17.07 17.70 11.78
N LEU A 562 16.86 17.69 10.46
CA LEU A 562 15.54 17.70 9.83
C LEU A 562 15.07 16.25 9.57
N TYR A 563 14.81 15.53 10.65
CA TYR A 563 14.54 14.09 10.61
C TYR A 563 13.18 13.70 10.01
N SER A 564 12.27 14.66 9.75
CA SER A 564 10.93 14.41 9.20
C SER A 564 10.61 15.29 7.99
N LEU A 565 9.99 14.72 6.96
CA LEU A 565 9.36 15.43 5.85
C LEU A 565 7.90 14.95 5.73
N PRO A 566 6.87 15.82 5.53
CA PRO A 566 7.01 17.26 5.67
C PRO A 566 7.40 17.69 7.09
N PHE A 567 7.70 18.96 7.26
CA PHE A 567 8.17 19.54 8.52
C PHE A 567 7.44 20.85 8.84
N ASP A 568 7.66 21.39 10.03
CA ASP A 568 7.21 22.71 10.44
C ASP A 568 8.01 23.79 9.70
N GLU A 569 7.42 24.36 8.63
CA GLU A 569 8.08 25.35 7.77
C GLU A 569 8.33 26.66 8.52
N GLU A 570 7.42 27.11 9.39
CA GLU A 570 7.57 28.35 10.16
C GLU A 570 8.78 28.26 11.08
N ARG A 571 8.91 27.16 11.82
CA ARG A 571 10.07 26.90 12.70
C ARG A 571 11.39 26.85 11.93
N LEU A 572 11.40 26.22 10.73
CA LEU A 572 12.59 26.20 9.87
C LEU A 572 12.99 27.62 9.46
N LEU A 573 12.04 28.42 8.99
CA LEU A 573 12.30 29.80 8.52
C LEU A 573 12.78 30.71 9.64
N ASP A 574 12.25 30.57 10.86
CA ASP A 574 12.76 31.32 12.04
C ASP A 574 14.22 30.99 12.31
N ILE A 575 14.60 29.70 12.33
CA ILE A 575 16.00 29.28 12.51
C ILE A 575 16.90 29.84 11.40
N VAL A 576 16.44 29.83 10.15
CA VAL A 576 17.19 30.35 9.00
C VAL A 576 17.38 31.87 9.13
N ASN A 577 16.34 32.60 9.53
CA ASN A 577 16.42 34.06 9.76
C ASN A 577 17.40 34.41 10.86
N GLU A 578 17.44 33.66 11.96
CA GLU A 578 18.41 33.83 13.05
C GLU A 578 19.86 33.58 12.61
N ASN A 579 20.06 32.96 11.43
CA ASN A 579 21.33 32.58 10.83
C ASN A 579 21.61 33.32 9.52
N ASN A 580 21.33 34.61 9.45
CA ASN A 580 21.60 35.51 8.31
C ASN A 580 20.90 35.09 6.99
N GLY A 581 19.89 34.22 7.03
CA GLY A 581 19.19 33.72 5.85
C GLY A 581 20.04 32.81 4.97
N ILE A 582 21.11 32.18 5.51
CA ILE A 582 22.03 31.31 4.75
C ILE A 582 21.86 29.87 5.18
N VAL A 583 21.56 29.00 4.23
CA VAL A 583 21.31 27.57 4.44
C VAL A 583 22.20 26.70 3.56
N LEU A 584 22.86 25.73 4.14
CA LEU A 584 23.53 24.63 3.48
C LEU A 584 22.80 23.32 3.79
N VAL A 585 22.13 22.70 2.80
CA VAL A 585 21.50 21.40 2.99
C VAL A 585 22.44 20.28 2.55
N VAL A 586 22.59 19.24 3.38
CA VAL A 586 23.50 18.12 3.14
C VAL A 586 22.74 16.80 3.22
N GLU A 587 22.70 16.05 2.12
CA GLU A 587 21.95 14.78 2.04
C GLU A 587 22.70 13.71 1.21
N ASP A 588 22.54 12.44 1.57
CA ASP A 588 23.21 11.30 0.94
C ASP A 588 22.40 10.62 -0.15
N ASN A 589 21.48 11.35 -0.78
CA ASN A 589 20.68 10.92 -1.94
C ASN A 589 20.86 11.84 -3.15
N TYR A 590 20.14 11.54 -4.23
CA TYR A 590 20.03 12.45 -5.37
C TYR A 590 19.24 13.71 -4.99
N GLY A 591 19.38 14.77 -5.76
CA GLY A 591 18.61 16.00 -5.60
C GLY A 591 17.09 15.77 -5.72
N ALA A 592 16.31 16.85 -5.59
CA ALA A 592 14.85 16.84 -5.50
C ALA A 592 14.27 16.23 -4.19
N SER A 593 15.12 16.03 -3.21
CA SER A 593 14.79 15.42 -1.90
C SER A 593 14.62 16.49 -0.80
N MET A 594 15.28 16.30 0.34
CA MET A 594 15.21 17.23 1.49
C MET A 594 15.68 18.65 1.12
N GLY A 595 16.77 18.76 0.35
CA GLY A 595 17.28 20.06 -0.08
C GLY A 595 16.30 20.87 -0.92
N SER A 596 15.51 20.18 -1.74
CA SER A 596 14.41 20.83 -2.48
C SER A 596 13.25 21.23 -1.59
N ALA A 597 12.93 20.43 -0.55
CA ALA A 597 11.87 20.78 0.40
C ALA A 597 12.22 22.07 1.19
N VAL A 598 13.47 22.19 1.64
CA VAL A 598 13.97 23.39 2.29
C VAL A 598 13.97 24.60 1.34
N ALA A 599 14.40 24.38 0.09
CA ALA A 599 14.40 25.46 -0.93
C ALA A 599 12.98 25.92 -1.28
N ASP A 600 12.01 25.00 -1.37
CA ASP A 600 10.59 25.31 -1.61
C ASP A 600 10.01 26.15 -0.46
N ALA A 601 10.26 25.79 0.81
CA ALA A 601 9.84 26.55 1.98
C ALA A 601 10.47 27.97 1.97
N CYS A 602 11.77 28.08 1.76
CA CYS A 602 12.47 29.36 1.64
C CYS A 602 11.93 30.22 0.51
N ALA A 603 11.65 29.65 -0.65
CA ALA A 603 11.12 30.39 -1.81
C ALA A 603 9.67 30.86 -1.59
N SER A 604 8.88 30.09 -0.87
CA SER A 604 7.46 30.40 -0.59
C SER A 604 7.27 31.47 0.48
N SER A 605 8.28 31.71 1.35
CA SER A 605 8.21 32.70 2.44
C SER A 605 8.13 34.14 1.95
N GLY A 606 8.69 34.44 0.77
CA GLY A 606 8.84 35.80 0.24
C GLY A 606 10.08 36.54 0.77
N ASP A 607 10.87 35.94 1.64
CA ASP A 607 12.12 36.50 2.18
C ASP A 607 13.31 36.16 1.27
N ALA A 608 14.40 36.90 1.46
CA ALA A 608 15.62 36.68 0.67
C ALA A 608 16.55 35.69 1.38
N PHE A 609 16.54 34.44 0.97
CA PHE A 609 17.41 33.39 1.49
C PHE A 609 18.45 32.93 0.47
N THR A 610 19.60 32.48 0.99
CA THR A 610 20.63 31.79 0.19
C THR A 610 20.63 30.31 0.53
N VAL A 611 20.18 29.47 -0.39
CA VAL A 611 20.12 28.01 -0.20
C VAL A 611 21.13 27.33 -1.12
N LYS A 612 22.04 26.55 -0.54
CA LYS A 612 22.95 25.65 -1.26
C LYS A 612 22.69 24.22 -0.87
N GLN A 613 22.69 23.32 -1.86
CA GLN A 613 22.44 21.89 -1.64
C GLN A 613 23.69 21.07 -1.99
N LEU A 614 24.11 20.21 -1.08
CA LEU A 614 25.09 19.16 -1.29
C LEU A 614 24.35 17.82 -1.32
N HIS A 615 24.40 17.13 -2.41
CA HIS A 615 23.76 15.83 -2.64
C HIS A 615 24.60 14.97 -3.57
N VAL A 616 24.25 13.71 -3.75
CA VAL A 616 24.93 12.81 -4.69
C VAL A 616 24.68 13.25 -6.12
N GLN A 617 25.70 13.78 -6.80
CA GLN A 617 25.60 14.33 -8.17
C GLN A 617 26.13 13.39 -9.26
N ARG A 618 26.40 12.14 -8.91
CA ARG A 618 26.90 11.13 -9.85
C ARG A 618 26.32 9.76 -9.52
N ILE A 619 26.36 8.84 -10.48
CA ILE A 619 26.14 7.43 -10.15
C ILE A 619 27.35 6.96 -9.33
N PRO A 620 27.19 6.60 -8.04
CA PRO A 620 28.29 6.11 -7.24
C PRO A 620 28.74 4.73 -7.71
N LYS A 621 29.88 4.29 -7.24
CA LYS A 621 30.30 2.88 -7.37
C LYS A 621 30.53 2.31 -5.97
N SER A 622 30.75 1.00 -5.85
CA SER A 622 31.15 0.41 -4.58
C SER A 622 32.48 0.97 -4.06
N ALA A 623 32.58 1.10 -2.74
CA ALA A 623 33.78 1.57 -2.05
C ALA A 623 34.08 0.66 -0.85
N ARG A 624 35.32 0.71 -0.35
CA ARG A 624 35.74 -0.15 0.78
C ARG A 624 35.24 0.36 2.13
N SER A 625 34.88 1.63 2.22
CA SER A 625 34.37 2.25 3.46
C SER A 625 33.37 3.36 3.17
N PRO A 626 32.51 3.71 4.14
CA PRO A 626 31.66 4.91 4.05
C PRO A 626 32.44 6.19 3.77
N GLU A 627 33.59 6.39 4.41
CA GLU A 627 34.46 7.55 4.17
C GLU A 627 34.89 7.66 2.70
N SER A 628 35.29 6.54 2.07
CA SER A 628 35.73 6.53 0.68
C SER A 628 34.62 6.91 -0.29
N ILE A 629 33.37 6.48 -0.03
CA ILE A 629 32.23 6.83 -0.88
C ILE A 629 31.81 8.28 -0.68
N LEU A 630 31.85 8.81 0.54
CA LEU A 630 31.56 10.20 0.83
C LEU A 630 32.52 11.13 0.11
N ARG A 631 33.83 10.86 0.16
CA ARG A 631 34.85 11.61 -0.59
C ARG A 631 34.60 11.54 -2.11
N MET A 632 34.24 10.37 -2.62
CA MET A 632 33.91 10.18 -4.05
C MET A 632 32.72 11.04 -4.49
N CYS A 633 31.74 11.22 -3.61
CA CYS A 633 30.51 11.97 -3.86
C CYS A 633 30.57 13.46 -3.46
N GLY A 634 31.69 13.93 -2.88
CA GLY A 634 31.81 15.31 -2.39
C GLY A 634 30.93 15.63 -1.19
N LEU A 635 30.75 14.62 -0.31
CA LEU A 635 29.88 14.70 0.89
C LEU A 635 30.67 14.39 2.18
N HIS A 636 31.97 14.28 2.12
CA HIS A 636 32.83 14.15 3.30
C HIS A 636 32.81 15.46 4.11
N TYR A 637 33.02 15.40 5.42
CA TYR A 637 32.97 16.58 6.27
C TYR A 637 33.85 17.74 5.76
N THR A 638 34.99 17.45 5.13
CA THR A 638 35.87 18.50 4.54
C THR A 638 35.20 19.24 3.38
N ASP A 639 34.38 18.53 2.56
CA ASP A 639 33.63 19.15 1.45
C ASP A 639 32.50 20.02 2.01
N ILE A 640 31.86 19.58 3.10
CA ILE A 640 30.81 20.31 3.82
C ILE A 640 31.40 21.61 4.40
N THR A 641 32.54 21.51 5.14
CA THR A 641 33.24 22.64 5.70
C THR A 641 33.63 23.67 4.63
N GLN A 642 34.23 23.20 3.52
CA GLN A 642 34.61 24.08 2.40
C GLN A 642 33.40 24.78 1.78
N SER A 643 32.27 24.05 1.63
CA SER A 643 31.06 24.62 1.08
C SER A 643 30.42 25.67 1.98
N ALA A 644 30.39 25.46 3.30
CA ALA A 644 29.92 26.41 4.30
C ALA A 644 30.82 27.67 4.33
N ALA A 645 32.13 27.48 4.43
CA ALA A 645 33.09 28.59 4.40
C ALA A 645 32.98 29.43 3.12
N SER A 646 32.80 28.78 1.97
CA SER A 646 32.60 29.46 0.67
C SER A 646 31.33 30.32 0.63
N LEU A 647 30.23 29.88 1.27
CA LEU A 647 29.00 30.66 1.36
C LEU A 647 29.18 31.95 2.17
N LEU A 648 30.05 31.92 3.17
CA LEU A 648 30.36 33.05 4.05
C LEU A 648 31.53 33.91 3.54
N GLY A 649 32.18 33.52 2.42
CA GLY A 649 33.36 34.21 1.90
C GLY A 649 34.60 34.02 2.78
N VAL A 650 34.63 33.02 3.67
CA VAL A 650 35.79 32.68 4.53
C VAL A 650 36.72 31.76 3.75
N VAL A 651 38.00 32.11 3.70
CA VAL A 651 39.02 31.29 3.02
C VAL A 651 39.48 30.20 3.97
N ALA A 652 39.32 28.93 3.59
CA ALA A 652 39.93 27.83 4.30
C ALA A 652 41.46 27.97 4.19
N THR A 653 42.13 28.21 5.31
CA THR A 653 43.60 28.36 5.39
C THR A 653 44.28 27.00 5.48
#